data_b153b22b7066b2bb6ba3fa3f3942e672
#
_entry.id   b153b22b7066b2bb6ba3fa3f3942e672
#
_cell.length_a   1.000
_cell.length_b   1.000
_cell.length_c   1.000
_cell.angle_alpha   90.00
_cell.angle_beta   90.00
_cell.angle_gamma   90.00
#
_symmetry.space_group_name_H-M   'P 1'
#
loop_
_entity.id
_entity.type
_entity.pdbx_description
1 polymer ?
#
loop_
_entity_poly.entity_id
_entity_poly.type
_entity_poly.pdbx_seq_one_letter_code
_entity_poly.pdbx_strand_id
1 'polypeptide(L)'
;MIKKIYPFILKEKILVVLVSLYFILGIIFNFLTHSKPITFIFENIFDGDISFLINKKSETIEKYTTLFDEKFFNLLLIFPLLIIIFFSIIKLKKILFSKNFFKLKTSDDDISYLYKFNLNYLIAIAAGLGLYLELMIIRLHSSFFQLFGFFKNISLLSCLLGLGVGYLFGNKKLFSLKWVFPLLAVQISFMYLLKSTPLGPLLQNPISEQWAMGLTNAQGFFQFFIIYSFVVLIFLSNAVIFVPLGHLVSRLMQRQDKLKSYSWNLLGSISGILLFSVMSFYWTPPSLWILVGFFIYLIFVQKDLINILIPSLSVLILLSIILVPKELNKQDIYSPYQIISLQHSNNSYTPTNVLVSNTWFQHPYDLSGKIKYNPPPLAANYSAPYDIVDFVPNKVLIVGSGTGNDTAYAIQKGVNKIDAVEIDPVIIDIGKKYHPQQPYQSSKVNIIQNDARNFIQHTNNKYDLIVYGLLDSHSSLSGKGGIRLDSYVYTVEALKESKKILNTNGYISLSFYLSEIELGSKIYLMLKEAFDGREPLVVSQNSGNDQEFRSQPYAFIIGNSIDKNFDISNSGLTKVSFFSDKNNLSNVDVSTDNWPFFYMPSKVWPKSYIFIIFLIFVSSFFFIQNTNPINKKNFSPTCFFLGSGFMLVETKGITELALVFGSTWLLVSIVISFILFMAYFANLLIIKKIKIKVYLIYILILLSICFGYFYTLVDYGIFNSITQKILTPLILT
;
A
#
# COMPACT_ATOMS: atom_id res chain seq x y z
N MET A 1 -40.77 21.77 10.91
CA MET A 1 -39.58 20.96 10.64
C MET A 1 -39.95 19.54 10.16
N ILE A 2 -40.73 18.77 10.91
CA ILE A 2 -41.16 17.40 10.55
C ILE A 2 -41.93 17.34 9.22
N LYS A 3 -42.84 18.30 8.91
CA LYS A 3 -43.60 18.37 7.65
C LYS A 3 -42.71 18.61 6.38
N LYS A 4 -41.47 19.13 6.50
CA LYS A 4 -40.56 19.29 5.40
C LYS A 4 -39.63 18.06 5.23
N ILE A 5 -39.41 17.29 6.28
CA ILE A 5 -38.59 16.08 6.29
C ILE A 5 -39.36 14.88 5.73
N TYR A 6 -40.66 14.81 6.01
CA TYR A 6 -41.55 13.69 5.66
C TYR A 6 -41.63 13.42 4.12
N PRO A 7 -41.83 14.43 3.25
CA PRO A 7 -41.82 14.18 1.79
C PRO A 7 -40.44 13.83 1.23
N PHE A 8 -39.35 14.27 1.90
CA PHE A 8 -37.99 13.91 1.53
C PHE A 8 -37.70 12.46 1.86
N ILE A 9 -38.05 12.00 3.06
CA ILE A 9 -37.94 10.60 3.49
C ILE A 9 -38.79 9.68 2.58
N LEU A 10 -39.96 10.12 2.13
CA LEU A 10 -40.80 9.34 1.21
C LEU A 10 -40.24 9.26 -0.23
N LYS A 11 -39.56 10.29 -0.69
CA LYS A 11 -38.94 10.33 -2.04
C LYS A 11 -37.65 9.60 -2.18
N GLU A 12 -36.86 9.50 -1.10
CA GLU A 12 -35.58 8.79 -1.07
C GLU A 12 -35.62 7.54 -0.17
N LYS A 13 -36.81 6.99 0.06
CA LYS A 13 -37.12 5.87 0.98
C LYS A 13 -36.10 4.74 0.96
N ILE A 14 -35.59 4.36 -0.21
CA ILE A 14 -34.72 3.19 -0.35
C ILE A 14 -33.30 3.52 0.13
N LEU A 15 -32.78 4.70 -0.18
CA LEU A 15 -31.42 5.08 0.20
C LEU A 15 -31.34 5.41 1.69
N VAL A 16 -32.35 6.10 2.21
CA VAL A 16 -32.48 6.37 3.66
C VAL A 16 -32.68 5.06 4.44
N VAL A 17 -33.46 4.12 3.92
CA VAL A 17 -33.61 2.79 4.53
C VAL A 17 -32.32 1.99 4.46
N LEU A 18 -31.60 1.99 3.33
CA LEU A 18 -30.31 1.30 3.21
C LEU A 18 -29.25 1.91 4.14
N VAL A 19 -29.15 3.23 4.20
CA VAL A 19 -28.24 3.93 5.11
C VAL A 19 -28.66 3.71 6.56
N SER A 20 -29.97 3.76 6.87
CA SER A 20 -30.49 3.50 8.24
C SER A 20 -30.32 2.04 8.65
N LEU A 21 -30.56 1.08 7.75
CA LEU A 21 -30.37 -0.35 8.01
C LEU A 21 -28.89 -0.66 8.22
N TYR A 22 -28.04 -0.01 7.45
CA TYR A 22 -26.58 -0.13 7.58
C TYR A 22 -26.09 0.51 8.91
N PHE A 23 -26.68 1.63 9.29
CA PHE A 23 -26.45 2.28 10.59
C PHE A 23 -26.83 1.36 11.75
N ILE A 24 -28.03 0.79 11.68
CA ILE A 24 -28.54 -0.11 12.71
C ILE A 24 -27.69 -1.38 12.77
N LEU A 25 -27.33 -1.96 11.63
CA LEU A 25 -26.45 -3.12 11.56
C LEU A 25 -25.03 -2.80 12.06
N GLY A 26 -24.48 -1.63 11.75
CA GLY A 26 -23.16 -1.20 12.26
C GLY A 26 -23.18 -0.99 13.78
N ILE A 27 -24.24 -0.38 14.34
CA ILE A 27 -24.42 -0.20 15.78
C ILE A 27 -24.65 -1.55 16.48
N ILE A 28 -25.50 -2.41 15.93
CA ILE A 28 -25.74 -3.75 16.46
C ILE A 28 -24.46 -4.58 16.42
N PHE A 29 -23.72 -4.53 15.33
CA PHE A 29 -22.48 -5.27 15.19
C PHE A 29 -21.38 -4.75 16.13
N ASN A 30 -21.24 -3.42 16.28
CA ASN A 30 -20.32 -2.83 17.24
C ASN A 30 -20.69 -3.17 18.69
N PHE A 31 -22.00 -3.23 18.99
CA PHE A 31 -22.50 -3.69 20.29
C PHE A 31 -22.28 -5.19 20.51
N LEU A 32 -22.43 -6.01 19.46
CA LEU A 32 -22.24 -7.46 19.53
C LEU A 32 -20.75 -7.86 19.61
N THR A 33 -19.84 -7.14 18.96
CA THR A 33 -18.39 -7.43 18.97
C THR A 33 -17.67 -6.90 20.21
N HIS A 34 -18.26 -5.93 20.91
CA HIS A 34 -17.65 -5.31 22.11
C HIS A 34 -18.34 -5.68 23.43
N SER A 35 -19.45 -6.41 23.37
CA SER A 35 -20.10 -6.89 24.61
C SER A 35 -19.59 -8.29 24.98
N LYS A 36 -18.69 -8.33 25.99
CA LYS A 36 -18.25 -9.57 26.65
C LYS A 36 -19.34 -10.61 26.97
N PRO A 37 -20.65 -10.25 27.15
CA PRO A 37 -21.70 -11.23 27.43
C PRO A 37 -22.00 -12.19 26.28
N ILE A 38 -21.73 -11.83 25.02
CA ILE A 38 -22.15 -12.65 23.86
C ILE A 38 -21.08 -13.69 23.50
N THR A 39 -19.81 -13.36 23.58
CA THR A 39 -18.74 -14.37 23.55
C THR A 39 -18.89 -15.33 24.71
N PHE A 40 -19.20 -14.84 25.89
CA PHE A 40 -19.48 -15.68 27.06
C PHE A 40 -20.73 -16.56 26.91
N ILE A 41 -21.79 -16.07 26.24
CA ILE A 41 -23.00 -16.88 25.94
C ILE A 41 -22.69 -17.92 24.86
N PHE A 42 -21.93 -17.58 23.82
CA PHE A 42 -21.52 -18.54 22.80
C PHE A 42 -20.56 -19.58 23.33
N GLU A 43 -19.54 -19.20 24.10
CA GLU A 43 -18.63 -20.13 24.76
C GLU A 43 -19.36 -21.05 25.77
N ASN A 44 -20.29 -20.54 26.56
CA ASN A 44 -21.03 -21.37 27.52
C ASN A 44 -22.18 -22.21 26.91
N ILE A 45 -22.77 -21.80 25.79
CA ILE A 45 -23.80 -22.60 25.12
C ILE A 45 -23.15 -23.76 24.32
N PHE A 46 -21.97 -23.56 23.77
CA PHE A 46 -21.27 -24.60 23.02
C PHE A 46 -20.37 -25.47 23.89
N ASP A 47 -19.71 -24.93 24.90
CA ASP A 47 -18.88 -25.72 25.86
C ASP A 47 -19.70 -26.55 26.85
N GLY A 48 -20.91 -26.13 27.19
CA GLY A 48 -21.77 -26.87 28.16
C GLY A 48 -22.33 -28.18 27.64
N ASP A 49 -22.63 -28.29 26.34
CA ASP A 49 -23.29 -29.46 25.77
C ASP A 49 -22.37 -30.43 25.04
N ILE A 50 -21.19 -29.98 24.61
CA ILE A 50 -20.25 -30.80 23.81
C ILE A 50 -19.35 -31.67 24.68
N SER A 51 -19.01 -31.25 25.90
CA SER A 51 -18.18 -32.05 26.81
C SER A 51 -18.83 -33.38 27.22
N PHE A 52 -20.16 -33.49 27.20
CA PHE A 52 -20.88 -34.74 27.45
C PHE A 52 -20.85 -35.67 26.23
N LEU A 53 -20.74 -35.14 25.00
CA LEU A 53 -20.67 -35.91 23.77
C LEU A 53 -19.24 -36.31 23.37
N ILE A 54 -18.23 -35.57 23.78
CA ILE A 54 -16.81 -35.80 23.47
C ILE A 54 -16.23 -37.00 24.22
N ASN A 55 -16.74 -37.35 25.40
CA ASN A 55 -16.24 -38.46 26.20
C ASN A 55 -16.69 -39.85 25.72
N LYS A 56 -17.42 -39.99 24.63
CA LYS A 56 -17.94 -41.31 24.16
C LYS A 56 -17.55 -41.76 22.77
N LYS A 57 -16.93 -40.97 21.90
CA LYS A 57 -16.43 -41.43 20.57
C LYS A 57 -15.43 -40.50 19.94
N SER A 58 -14.15 -40.60 20.25
CA SER A 58 -13.10 -39.75 19.69
C SER A 58 -12.81 -40.00 18.19
N GLU A 59 -13.07 -41.17 17.62
CA GLU A 59 -12.71 -41.46 16.22
C GLU A 59 -13.77 -41.14 15.15
N THR A 60 -15.04 -41.00 15.56
CA THR A 60 -16.12 -40.70 14.59
C THR A 60 -16.41 -39.19 14.50
N ILE A 61 -16.06 -38.42 15.52
CA ILE A 61 -16.33 -37.00 15.58
C ILE A 61 -15.25 -36.21 14.81
N GLU A 62 -14.01 -36.68 14.80
CA GLU A 62 -12.95 -36.09 13.95
C GLU A 62 -13.29 -36.15 12.46
N LYS A 63 -14.01 -37.17 12.00
CA LYS A 63 -14.44 -37.32 10.63
C LYS A 63 -15.66 -36.48 10.26
N TYR A 64 -16.49 -36.09 11.22
CA TYR A 64 -17.66 -35.21 11.02
C TYR A 64 -17.39 -33.74 11.30
N THR A 65 -16.47 -33.43 12.19
CA THR A 65 -16.00 -32.03 12.40
C THR A 65 -15.16 -31.52 11.22
N THR A 66 -14.48 -32.41 10.50
CA THR A 66 -13.80 -32.06 9.22
C THR A 66 -14.80 -31.91 8.04
N LEU A 67 -16.03 -32.35 8.14
CA LEU A 67 -17.09 -32.21 7.12
C LEU A 67 -17.98 -30.96 7.38
N PHE A 68 -18.11 -30.51 8.62
CA PHE A 68 -18.68 -29.22 8.99
C PHE A 68 -17.53 -28.21 9.18
N ASP A 69 -16.62 -28.22 8.25
CA ASP A 69 -15.50 -27.34 8.14
C ASP A 69 -15.96 -25.87 8.27
N GLU A 70 -15.15 -25.04 8.89
CA GLU A 70 -15.14 -23.57 8.84
C GLU A 70 -15.58 -23.02 7.48
N LYS A 71 -15.32 -23.77 6.41
CA LYS A 71 -15.77 -23.56 5.03
C LYS A 71 -17.28 -23.53 4.84
N PHE A 72 -18.04 -24.41 5.52
CA PHE A 72 -19.50 -24.47 5.37
C PHE A 72 -20.19 -23.34 6.13
N PHE A 73 -19.70 -22.97 7.30
CA PHE A 73 -20.21 -21.83 8.06
C PHE A 73 -19.90 -20.50 7.36
N ASN A 74 -18.71 -20.40 6.77
CA ASN A 74 -18.33 -19.28 5.91
C ASN A 74 -19.20 -19.19 4.65
N LEU A 75 -19.57 -20.34 4.05
CA LEU A 75 -20.46 -20.40 2.91
C LEU A 75 -21.88 -19.93 3.27
N LEU A 76 -22.35 -20.28 4.45
CA LEU A 76 -23.69 -19.92 4.95
C LEU A 76 -23.81 -18.42 5.27
N LEU A 77 -22.71 -17.76 5.68
CA LEU A 77 -22.66 -16.31 5.90
C LEU A 77 -22.40 -15.52 4.61
N ILE A 78 -21.61 -16.08 3.69
CA ILE A 78 -21.20 -15.41 2.45
C ILE A 78 -22.31 -15.45 1.41
N PHE A 79 -23.06 -16.53 1.32
CA PHE A 79 -24.11 -16.69 0.31
C PHE A 79 -25.23 -15.62 0.45
N PRO A 80 -25.78 -15.35 1.64
CA PRO A 80 -26.71 -14.24 1.82
C PRO A 80 -26.05 -12.88 1.56
N LEU A 81 -24.77 -12.70 1.94
CA LEU A 81 -24.04 -11.45 1.70
C LEU A 81 -23.83 -11.20 0.20
N LEU A 82 -23.43 -12.22 -0.56
CA LEU A 82 -23.31 -12.16 -2.01
C LEU A 82 -24.66 -11.96 -2.71
N ILE A 83 -25.72 -12.59 -2.20
CA ILE A 83 -27.08 -12.36 -2.68
C ILE A 83 -27.50 -10.91 -2.38
N ILE A 84 -27.25 -10.40 -1.19
CA ILE A 84 -27.50 -9.00 -0.82
C ILE A 84 -26.67 -8.06 -1.69
N ILE A 85 -25.40 -8.33 -1.92
CA ILE A 85 -24.51 -7.56 -2.81
C ILE A 85 -25.03 -7.65 -4.25
N PHE A 86 -25.37 -8.83 -4.76
CA PHE A 86 -25.88 -9.05 -6.11
C PHE A 86 -27.23 -8.35 -6.32
N PHE A 87 -28.17 -8.51 -5.40
CA PHE A 87 -29.44 -7.77 -5.45
C PHE A 87 -29.27 -6.28 -5.17
N SER A 88 -28.29 -5.89 -4.36
CA SER A 88 -27.94 -4.47 -4.16
C SER A 88 -27.31 -3.89 -5.42
N ILE A 89 -26.46 -4.61 -6.14
CA ILE A 89 -25.91 -4.19 -7.44
C ILE A 89 -27.03 -4.11 -8.50
N ILE A 90 -27.93 -5.09 -8.57
CA ILE A 90 -29.08 -5.05 -9.50
C ILE A 90 -30.04 -3.93 -9.12
N LYS A 91 -30.33 -3.74 -7.84
CA LYS A 91 -31.18 -2.68 -7.33
C LYS A 91 -30.49 -1.32 -7.40
N LEU A 92 -29.18 -1.26 -7.13
CA LEU A 92 -28.30 -0.12 -7.36
C LEU A 92 -28.23 0.22 -8.86
N LYS A 93 -28.16 -0.79 -9.75
CA LYS A 93 -28.31 -0.60 -11.20
C LYS A 93 -29.66 0.01 -11.54
N LYS A 94 -30.76 -0.54 -10.98
CA LYS A 94 -32.11 -0.02 -11.20
C LYS A 94 -32.32 1.38 -10.60
N ILE A 95 -31.65 1.70 -9.50
CA ILE A 95 -31.67 3.00 -8.82
C ILE A 95 -30.70 3.96 -9.49
N LEU A 96 -29.44 3.59 -9.68
CA LEU A 96 -28.40 4.44 -10.30
C LEU A 96 -28.69 4.72 -11.78
N PHE A 97 -29.30 3.76 -12.50
CA PHE A 97 -29.57 3.84 -13.93
C PHE A 97 -31.05 3.99 -14.27
N SER A 98 -31.93 4.18 -13.27
CA SER A 98 -33.29 4.60 -13.59
C SER A 98 -33.26 6.03 -14.14
N LYS A 99 -33.98 6.25 -15.26
CA LYS A 99 -34.15 7.61 -15.83
C LYS A 99 -34.69 8.62 -14.79
N ASN A 100 -35.28 8.15 -13.69
CA ASN A 100 -35.84 8.97 -12.62
C ASN A 100 -34.85 9.25 -11.47
N PHE A 101 -33.85 8.40 -11.24
CA PHE A 101 -32.79 8.66 -10.27
C PHE A 101 -31.89 9.83 -10.73
N PHE A 102 -31.54 9.84 -12.02
CA PHE A 102 -30.83 10.94 -12.65
C PHE A 102 -31.71 12.17 -12.92
N LYS A 103 -33.03 12.05 -12.80
CA LYS A 103 -34.01 13.16 -12.88
C LYS A 103 -34.30 13.83 -11.54
N LEU A 104 -33.56 13.51 -10.47
CA LEU A 104 -33.63 14.28 -9.23
C LEU A 104 -33.36 15.74 -9.56
N LYS A 105 -34.40 16.55 -9.39
CA LYS A 105 -34.38 18.00 -9.57
C LYS A 105 -33.31 18.63 -8.70
N THR A 106 -32.09 18.68 -9.18
CA THR A 106 -31.15 19.68 -8.72
C THR A 106 -31.44 20.91 -9.56
N SER A 107 -32.02 21.93 -8.99
CA SER A 107 -32.13 23.22 -9.64
C SER A 107 -30.72 23.76 -9.90
N ASP A 108 -30.54 24.62 -10.92
CA ASP A 108 -29.30 25.40 -11.10
C ASP A 108 -28.96 26.19 -9.82
N ASP A 109 -29.91 26.28 -8.89
CA ASP A 109 -29.84 26.98 -7.62
C ASP A 109 -28.89 26.33 -6.59
N ASP A 110 -28.57 25.04 -6.69
CA ASP A 110 -27.76 24.31 -5.69
C ASP A 110 -26.34 24.88 -5.49
N ILE A 111 -25.75 25.49 -6.50
CA ILE A 111 -24.42 26.13 -6.43
C ILE A 111 -24.44 27.61 -6.81
N SER A 112 -25.62 28.20 -7.06
CA SER A 112 -25.77 29.60 -7.46
C SER A 112 -25.19 30.59 -6.44
N TYR A 113 -25.25 30.25 -5.15
CA TYR A 113 -24.64 31.05 -4.08
C TYR A 113 -23.11 31.13 -4.18
N LEU A 114 -22.45 30.13 -4.79
CA LEU A 114 -20.99 30.11 -5.01
C LEU A 114 -20.58 31.16 -6.06
N TYR A 115 -21.45 31.53 -7.01
CA TYR A 115 -21.13 32.47 -8.08
C TYR A 115 -20.93 33.91 -7.57
N LYS A 116 -21.26 34.19 -6.30
CA LYS A 116 -20.95 35.47 -5.64
C LYS A 116 -19.48 35.59 -5.26
N PHE A 117 -18.73 34.48 -5.21
CA PHE A 117 -17.32 34.44 -4.88
C PHE A 117 -16.45 34.37 -6.14
N ASN A 118 -15.16 34.59 -5.97
CA ASN A 118 -14.20 34.48 -7.07
C ASN A 118 -14.10 33.01 -7.55
N LEU A 119 -14.63 32.76 -8.75
CA LEU A 119 -14.70 31.42 -9.32
C LEU A 119 -13.32 30.76 -9.51
N ASN A 120 -12.26 31.55 -9.69
CA ASN A 120 -10.90 31.00 -9.83
C ASN A 120 -10.46 30.25 -8.57
N TYR A 121 -10.63 30.89 -7.40
CA TYR A 121 -10.31 30.25 -6.12
C TYR A 121 -11.21 29.04 -5.83
N LEU A 122 -12.49 29.14 -6.17
CA LEU A 122 -13.41 28.01 -6.00
C LEU A 122 -13.03 26.81 -6.87
N ILE A 123 -12.61 27.04 -8.11
CA ILE A 123 -12.11 25.98 -8.99
C ILE A 123 -10.87 25.34 -8.37
N ALA A 124 -9.92 26.14 -7.89
CA ALA A 124 -8.70 25.64 -7.26
C ALA A 124 -9.02 24.82 -5.99
N ILE A 125 -9.87 25.31 -5.11
CA ILE A 125 -10.25 24.60 -3.88
C ILE A 125 -11.00 23.30 -4.20
N ALA A 126 -11.92 23.31 -5.18
CA ALA A 126 -12.67 22.12 -5.58
C ALA A 126 -11.76 21.04 -6.20
N ALA A 127 -10.83 21.44 -7.08
CA ALA A 127 -9.84 20.55 -7.66
C ALA A 127 -8.88 20.00 -6.61
N GLY A 128 -8.41 20.88 -5.71
CA GLY A 128 -7.57 20.50 -4.58
C GLY A 128 -8.24 19.49 -3.64
N LEU A 129 -9.53 19.68 -3.34
CA LEU A 129 -10.32 18.71 -2.56
C LEU A 129 -10.37 17.34 -3.26
N GLY A 130 -10.55 17.32 -4.59
CA GLY A 130 -10.56 16.08 -5.37
C GLY A 130 -9.27 15.29 -5.19
N LEU A 131 -8.11 15.90 -5.45
CA LEU A 131 -6.79 15.27 -5.34
C LEU A 131 -6.41 14.95 -3.87
N TYR A 132 -6.79 15.81 -2.93
CA TYR A 132 -6.62 15.54 -1.50
C TYR A 132 -7.34 14.27 -1.06
N LEU A 133 -8.64 14.15 -1.40
CA LEU A 133 -9.43 12.96 -1.09
C LEU A 133 -8.94 11.72 -1.83
N GLU A 134 -8.45 11.86 -3.06
CA GLU A 134 -7.85 10.78 -3.83
C GLU A 134 -6.65 10.16 -3.09
N LEU A 135 -5.67 10.98 -2.71
CA LEU A 135 -4.49 10.52 -1.97
C LEU A 135 -4.87 9.93 -0.60
N MET A 136 -5.83 10.56 0.09
CA MET A 136 -6.37 10.05 1.35
C MET A 136 -6.95 8.64 1.19
N ILE A 137 -7.80 8.42 0.18
CA ILE A 137 -8.45 7.12 -0.05
C ILE A 137 -7.44 6.05 -0.47
N ILE A 138 -6.50 6.38 -1.37
CA ILE A 138 -5.43 5.45 -1.75
C ILE A 138 -4.69 4.94 -0.52
N ARG A 139 -4.35 5.85 0.39
CA ARG A 139 -3.65 5.51 1.62
C ARG A 139 -4.52 4.75 2.61
N LEU A 140 -5.78 5.11 2.76
CA LEU A 140 -6.74 4.37 3.60
C LEU A 140 -6.93 2.94 3.08
N HIS A 141 -7.15 2.75 1.78
CA HIS A 141 -7.33 1.41 1.20
C HIS A 141 -6.12 0.52 1.46
N SER A 142 -4.91 1.00 1.20
CA SER A 142 -3.68 0.23 1.44
C SER A 142 -3.46 -0.11 2.92
N SER A 143 -3.95 0.74 3.83
CA SER A 143 -3.86 0.52 5.28
C SER A 143 -4.87 -0.49 5.79
N PHE A 144 -6.04 -0.63 5.16
CA PHE A 144 -7.06 -1.61 5.56
C PHE A 144 -6.77 -3.00 5.03
N PHE A 145 -6.39 -3.10 3.76
CA PHE A 145 -6.12 -4.37 3.08
C PHE A 145 -4.84 -4.29 2.28
N GLN A 146 -3.90 -5.17 2.55
CA GLN A 146 -2.64 -5.28 1.78
C GLN A 146 -2.87 -5.59 0.29
N LEU A 147 -4.01 -6.19 -0.06
CA LEU A 147 -4.49 -6.35 -1.42
C LEU A 147 -4.34 -5.07 -2.26
N PHE A 148 -4.72 -3.91 -1.71
CA PHE A 148 -4.55 -2.63 -2.40
C PHE A 148 -3.10 -2.15 -2.44
N GLY A 149 -2.21 -2.79 -1.72
CA GLY A 149 -0.77 -2.66 -1.88
C GLY A 149 -0.26 -3.36 -3.15
N PHE A 150 -0.80 -4.52 -3.50
CA PHE A 150 -0.48 -5.23 -4.74
C PHE A 150 -1.19 -4.57 -5.95
N PHE A 151 -2.44 -4.14 -5.79
CA PHE A 151 -3.26 -3.52 -6.83
C PHE A 151 -3.49 -2.02 -6.59
N LYS A 152 -2.44 -1.28 -6.30
CA LYS A 152 -2.51 0.16 -5.93
C LYS A 152 -3.22 1.05 -6.93
N ASN A 153 -2.95 0.80 -8.20
CA ASN A 153 -3.54 1.58 -9.29
C ASN A 153 -5.06 1.45 -9.36
N ILE A 154 -5.66 0.44 -8.71
CA ILE A 154 -7.12 0.28 -8.67
C ILE A 154 -7.78 1.47 -7.99
N SER A 155 -7.30 1.88 -6.83
CA SER A 155 -7.85 3.03 -6.11
C SER A 155 -7.68 4.33 -6.89
N LEU A 156 -6.50 4.54 -7.49
CA LEU A 156 -6.22 5.68 -8.36
C LEU A 156 -7.15 5.69 -9.58
N LEU A 157 -7.20 4.60 -10.34
CA LEU A 157 -8.01 4.50 -11.56
C LEU A 157 -9.50 4.68 -11.28
N SER A 158 -9.98 4.21 -10.11
CA SER A 158 -11.37 4.42 -9.70
C SER A 158 -11.69 5.88 -9.41
N CYS A 159 -10.79 6.62 -8.75
CA CYS A 159 -10.93 8.06 -8.52
C CYS A 159 -10.94 8.83 -9.86
N LEU A 160 -9.99 8.52 -10.74
CA LEU A 160 -9.91 9.13 -12.07
C LEU A 160 -11.17 8.83 -12.92
N LEU A 161 -11.67 7.59 -12.87
CA LEU A 161 -12.93 7.24 -13.55
C LEU A 161 -14.09 8.07 -13.01
N GLY A 162 -14.22 8.20 -11.71
CA GLY A 162 -15.28 8.98 -11.07
C GLY A 162 -15.18 10.46 -11.39
N LEU A 163 -14.00 11.07 -11.27
CA LEU A 163 -13.76 12.46 -11.66
C LEU A 163 -14.06 12.69 -13.14
N GLY A 164 -13.55 11.80 -14.02
CA GLY A 164 -13.75 11.89 -15.47
C GLY A 164 -15.23 11.82 -15.86
N VAL A 165 -15.98 10.87 -15.29
CA VAL A 165 -17.44 10.78 -15.49
C VAL A 165 -18.13 12.03 -14.95
N GLY A 166 -17.72 12.54 -13.78
CA GLY A 166 -18.22 13.81 -13.24
C GLY A 166 -17.98 14.99 -14.22
N TYR A 167 -16.80 15.08 -14.81
CA TYR A 167 -16.50 16.11 -15.83
C TYR A 167 -17.40 16.00 -17.07
N LEU A 168 -17.73 14.79 -17.52
CA LEU A 168 -18.60 14.57 -18.69
C LEU A 168 -20.03 15.12 -18.50
N PHE A 169 -20.49 15.18 -17.25
CA PHE A 169 -21.87 15.60 -16.99
C PHE A 169 -22.08 17.11 -17.07
N GLY A 170 -21.07 17.90 -16.79
CA GLY A 170 -21.11 19.36 -16.94
C GLY A 170 -22.41 20.00 -16.45
N ASN A 171 -23.22 20.52 -17.37
CA ASN A 171 -24.51 21.17 -17.05
C ASN A 171 -25.69 20.21 -16.81
N LYS A 172 -25.50 18.89 -16.93
CA LYS A 172 -26.57 17.93 -16.63
C LYS A 172 -26.77 17.84 -15.11
N LYS A 173 -28.03 17.73 -14.70
CA LYS A 173 -28.41 17.63 -13.29
C LYS A 173 -28.08 16.23 -12.78
N LEU A 174 -27.06 16.11 -11.93
CA LEU A 174 -26.61 14.84 -11.37
C LEU A 174 -26.24 14.94 -9.89
N PHE A 175 -25.65 13.90 -9.36
CA PHE A 175 -25.33 13.67 -7.96
C PHE A 175 -25.06 14.93 -7.15
N SER A 176 -25.83 15.11 -6.08
CA SER A 176 -25.57 16.14 -5.09
C SER A 176 -24.27 15.83 -4.34
N LEU A 177 -23.47 16.88 -4.13
CA LEU A 177 -22.21 16.79 -3.38
C LEU A 177 -22.41 16.23 -1.95
N LYS A 178 -23.59 16.35 -1.35
CA LYS A 178 -23.94 15.83 -0.02
C LYS A 178 -23.69 14.33 0.17
N TRP A 179 -23.58 13.56 -0.91
CA TRP A 179 -23.40 12.10 -0.86
C TRP A 179 -21.94 11.64 -0.78
N VAL A 180 -20.96 12.52 -0.96
CA VAL A 180 -19.52 12.16 -0.93
C VAL A 180 -19.16 11.48 0.41
N PHE A 181 -19.37 12.16 1.53
CA PHE A 181 -19.01 11.59 2.84
C PHE A 181 -19.91 10.43 3.29
N PRO A 182 -21.23 10.42 3.05
CA PRO A 182 -22.05 9.24 3.32
C PRO A 182 -21.58 7.98 2.57
N LEU A 183 -21.27 8.10 1.27
CA LEU A 183 -20.79 6.97 0.48
C LEU A 183 -19.39 6.53 0.94
N LEU A 184 -18.53 7.47 1.29
CA LEU A 184 -17.22 7.18 1.88
C LEU A 184 -17.36 6.46 3.24
N ALA A 185 -18.31 6.89 4.08
CA ALA A 185 -18.58 6.24 5.36
C ALA A 185 -19.06 4.80 5.15
N VAL A 186 -19.98 4.58 4.21
CA VAL A 186 -20.46 3.24 3.86
C VAL A 186 -19.31 2.36 3.38
N GLN A 187 -18.46 2.85 2.49
CA GLN A 187 -17.33 2.09 1.94
C GLN A 187 -16.33 1.69 3.03
N ILE A 188 -15.87 2.65 3.82
CA ILE A 188 -14.88 2.40 4.88
C ILE A 188 -15.46 1.48 5.97
N SER A 189 -16.73 1.70 6.37
CA SER A 189 -17.38 0.83 7.34
C SER A 189 -17.51 -0.61 6.83
N PHE A 190 -17.83 -0.77 5.53
CA PHE A 190 -17.89 -2.08 4.88
C PHE A 190 -16.51 -2.78 4.88
N MET A 191 -15.44 -2.05 4.56
CA MET A 191 -14.08 -2.60 4.59
C MET A 191 -13.67 -2.99 6.01
N TYR A 192 -14.02 -2.19 7.01
CA TYR A 192 -13.76 -2.50 8.41
C TYR A 192 -14.50 -3.76 8.87
N LEU A 193 -15.78 -3.87 8.49
CA LEU A 193 -16.58 -5.03 8.80
C LEU A 193 -15.98 -6.30 8.20
N LEU A 194 -15.60 -6.26 6.92
CA LEU A 194 -14.98 -7.41 6.27
C LEU A 194 -13.65 -7.82 6.91
N LYS A 195 -12.84 -6.85 7.35
CA LYS A 195 -11.57 -7.14 8.03
C LYS A 195 -11.76 -7.92 9.33
N SER A 196 -12.86 -7.70 10.05
CA SER A 196 -13.20 -8.40 11.29
C SER A 196 -13.88 -9.76 11.08
N THR A 197 -14.15 -10.14 9.84
CA THR A 197 -14.73 -11.46 9.49
C THR A 197 -13.62 -12.46 9.15
N PRO A 198 -13.93 -13.77 9.10
CA PRO A 198 -13.01 -14.80 8.58
C PRO A 198 -12.54 -14.56 7.15
N LEU A 199 -13.17 -13.66 6.39
CA LEU A 199 -12.72 -13.22 5.06
C LEU A 199 -11.53 -12.24 5.11
N GLY A 200 -11.30 -11.59 6.24
CA GLY A 200 -10.23 -10.60 6.39
C GLY A 200 -8.86 -11.12 5.93
N PRO A 201 -8.37 -12.25 6.44
CA PRO A 201 -7.11 -12.84 5.98
C PRO A 201 -7.08 -13.17 4.50
N LEU A 202 -8.18 -13.71 3.94
CA LEU A 202 -8.30 -14.02 2.52
C LEU A 202 -8.16 -12.78 1.64
N LEU A 203 -8.73 -11.64 2.07
CA LEU A 203 -8.69 -10.38 1.32
C LEU A 203 -7.36 -9.63 1.46
N GLN A 204 -6.40 -10.13 2.23
CA GLN A 204 -5.07 -9.53 2.35
C GLN A 204 -4.18 -9.86 1.14
N ASN A 205 -4.15 -11.11 0.69
CA ASN A 205 -3.32 -11.57 -0.42
C ASN A 205 -4.09 -12.48 -1.40
N PRO A 206 -4.63 -11.94 -2.48
CA PRO A 206 -5.36 -12.75 -3.48
C PRO A 206 -4.48 -13.32 -4.57
N ILE A 207 -3.18 -12.99 -4.63
CA ILE A 207 -2.31 -13.30 -5.75
C ILE A 207 -1.58 -14.59 -5.45
N SER A 208 -1.90 -15.65 -6.20
CA SER A 208 -1.23 -16.94 -6.08
C SER A 208 0.16 -16.96 -6.72
N GLU A 209 0.45 -16.01 -7.60
CA GLU A 209 1.72 -15.95 -8.34
C GLU A 209 2.83 -15.20 -7.59
N GLN A 210 2.53 -14.62 -6.43
CA GLN A 210 3.53 -13.97 -5.57
C GLN A 210 3.61 -14.66 -4.22
N TRP A 211 4.83 -14.87 -3.76
CA TRP A 211 5.04 -15.29 -2.38
C TRP A 211 4.68 -14.16 -1.43
N ALA A 212 3.88 -14.46 -0.46
CA ALA A 212 3.46 -13.48 0.52
C ALA A 212 3.73 -14.01 1.93
N MET A 213 4.76 -13.48 2.54
CA MET A 213 5.18 -13.85 3.89
C MET A 213 4.05 -13.54 4.89
N GLY A 214 3.62 -14.55 5.63
CA GLY A 214 2.61 -14.41 6.68
C GLY A 214 1.17 -14.13 6.20
N LEU A 215 0.89 -14.23 4.89
CA LEU A 215 -0.44 -14.03 4.31
C LEU A 215 -0.99 -15.34 3.74
N THR A 216 -2.30 -15.54 3.88
CA THR A 216 -3.00 -16.70 3.33
C THR A 216 -3.23 -16.52 1.83
N ASN A 217 -2.81 -17.48 1.03
CA ASN A 217 -3.10 -17.51 -0.39
C ASN A 217 -4.52 -18.02 -0.65
N ALA A 218 -5.20 -17.40 -1.62
CA ALA A 218 -6.49 -17.88 -2.08
C ALA A 218 -6.35 -19.23 -2.78
N GLN A 219 -7.24 -20.14 -2.45
CA GLN A 219 -7.31 -21.49 -3.05
C GLN A 219 -8.69 -21.71 -3.67
N GLY A 220 -8.69 -22.17 -4.92
CA GLY A 220 -9.91 -22.54 -5.63
C GLY A 220 -10.76 -21.38 -6.13
N PHE A 221 -11.66 -21.71 -7.06
CA PHE A 221 -12.48 -20.75 -7.82
C PHE A 221 -13.30 -19.82 -6.93
N PHE A 222 -13.89 -20.34 -5.86
CA PHE A 222 -14.83 -19.60 -5.03
C PHE A 222 -14.14 -18.45 -4.25
N GLN A 223 -12.94 -18.70 -3.69
CA GLN A 223 -12.17 -17.69 -2.99
C GLN A 223 -11.71 -16.58 -3.93
N PHE A 224 -11.22 -16.93 -5.13
CA PHE A 224 -10.89 -15.94 -6.16
C PHE A 224 -12.10 -15.12 -6.58
N PHE A 225 -13.27 -15.75 -6.74
CA PHE A 225 -14.50 -15.04 -7.08
C PHE A 225 -14.88 -13.99 -6.03
N ILE A 226 -14.74 -14.30 -4.73
CA ILE A 226 -14.99 -13.35 -3.64
C ILE A 226 -14.03 -12.17 -3.74
N ILE A 227 -12.73 -12.44 -3.91
CA ILE A 227 -11.69 -11.42 -3.95
C ILE A 227 -11.91 -10.48 -5.14
N TYR A 228 -12.12 -11.03 -6.33
CA TYR A 228 -12.34 -10.21 -7.52
C TYR A 228 -13.64 -9.41 -7.45
N SER A 229 -14.70 -10.00 -6.89
CA SER A 229 -15.96 -9.29 -6.64
C SER A 229 -15.78 -8.14 -5.66
N PHE A 230 -15.00 -8.34 -4.59
CA PHE A 230 -14.65 -7.29 -3.64
C PHE A 230 -13.86 -6.16 -4.31
N VAL A 231 -12.85 -6.48 -5.10
CA VAL A 231 -12.05 -5.49 -5.83
C VAL A 231 -12.92 -4.64 -6.76
N VAL A 232 -13.80 -5.28 -7.56
CA VAL A 232 -14.71 -4.58 -8.46
C VAL A 232 -15.72 -3.72 -7.70
N LEU A 233 -16.22 -4.21 -6.58
CA LEU A 233 -17.16 -3.47 -5.73
C LEU A 233 -16.51 -2.20 -5.16
N ILE A 234 -15.30 -2.31 -4.60
CA ILE A 234 -14.57 -1.15 -4.08
C ILE A 234 -14.21 -0.19 -5.20
N PHE A 235 -13.77 -0.69 -6.36
CA PHE A 235 -13.47 0.11 -7.53
C PHE A 235 -14.68 0.96 -7.98
N LEU A 236 -15.84 0.34 -8.14
CA LEU A 236 -17.05 1.04 -8.58
C LEU A 236 -17.61 1.97 -7.51
N SER A 237 -17.60 1.57 -6.23
CA SER A 237 -18.07 2.43 -5.13
C SER A 237 -17.20 3.68 -5.01
N ASN A 238 -15.90 3.53 -5.15
CA ASN A 238 -14.96 4.64 -5.14
C ASN A 238 -15.18 5.58 -6.34
N ALA A 239 -15.35 5.04 -7.54
CA ALA A 239 -15.69 5.86 -8.71
C ALA A 239 -16.98 6.68 -8.47
N VAL A 240 -18.01 6.07 -7.88
CA VAL A 240 -19.27 6.76 -7.56
C VAL A 240 -19.06 7.90 -6.56
N ILE A 241 -18.19 7.74 -5.55
CA ILE A 241 -17.85 8.79 -4.57
C ILE A 241 -17.25 10.02 -5.27
N PHE A 242 -16.42 9.81 -6.31
CA PHE A 242 -15.72 10.90 -7.00
C PHE A 242 -16.55 11.60 -8.09
N VAL A 243 -17.63 11.01 -8.58
CA VAL A 243 -18.50 11.65 -9.59
C VAL A 243 -19.00 13.03 -9.15
N PRO A 244 -19.53 13.25 -7.92
CA PRO A 244 -19.99 14.58 -7.49
C PRO A 244 -18.86 15.62 -7.46
N LEU A 245 -17.63 15.21 -7.11
CA LEU A 245 -16.47 16.10 -7.06
C LEU A 245 -16.07 16.57 -8.46
N GLY A 246 -15.93 15.65 -9.42
CA GLY A 246 -15.67 16.00 -10.81
C GLY A 246 -16.78 16.86 -11.43
N HIS A 247 -18.03 16.57 -11.09
CA HIS A 247 -19.18 17.37 -11.54
C HIS A 247 -19.16 18.80 -11.00
N LEU A 248 -18.80 18.99 -9.71
CA LEU A 248 -18.63 20.31 -9.10
C LEU A 248 -17.59 21.14 -9.87
N VAL A 249 -16.40 20.57 -10.07
CA VAL A 249 -15.29 21.24 -10.79
C VAL A 249 -15.71 21.60 -12.20
N SER A 250 -16.33 20.66 -12.94
CA SER A 250 -16.82 20.91 -14.31
C SER A 250 -17.83 22.06 -14.39
N ARG A 251 -18.79 22.13 -13.47
CA ARG A 251 -19.80 23.21 -13.40
C ARG A 251 -19.16 24.58 -13.13
N LEU A 252 -18.17 24.63 -12.23
CA LEU A 252 -17.43 25.88 -11.95
C LEU A 252 -16.59 26.32 -13.15
N MET A 253 -15.90 25.38 -13.81
CA MET A 253 -15.05 25.68 -14.98
C MET A 253 -15.84 26.18 -16.18
N GLN A 254 -17.06 25.69 -16.41
CA GLN A 254 -17.90 26.11 -17.55
C GLN A 254 -18.35 27.56 -17.47
N ARG A 255 -18.26 28.20 -16.31
CA ARG A 255 -18.62 29.62 -16.10
C ARG A 255 -17.44 30.58 -16.33
N GLN A 256 -16.28 30.07 -16.69
CA GLN A 256 -15.05 30.83 -16.87
C GLN A 256 -14.43 30.54 -18.24
N ASP A 257 -13.46 31.35 -18.63
CA ASP A 257 -12.60 31.04 -19.79
C ASP A 257 -11.92 29.68 -19.61
N LYS A 258 -11.96 28.84 -20.63
CA LYS A 258 -11.54 27.44 -20.58
C LYS A 258 -10.08 27.27 -20.16
N LEU A 259 -9.18 28.09 -20.74
CA LEU A 259 -7.75 27.98 -20.46
C LEU A 259 -7.41 28.50 -19.07
N LYS A 260 -8.04 29.62 -18.68
CA LYS A 260 -7.85 30.22 -17.36
C LYS A 260 -8.38 29.30 -16.25
N SER A 261 -9.57 28.73 -16.43
CA SER A 261 -10.15 27.78 -15.48
C SER A 261 -9.32 26.50 -15.36
N TYR A 262 -8.75 26.03 -16.48
CA TYR A 262 -7.84 24.87 -16.46
C TYR A 262 -6.55 25.17 -15.68
N SER A 263 -5.96 26.37 -15.81
CA SER A 263 -4.82 26.80 -14.97
C SER A 263 -5.15 26.73 -13.49
N TRP A 264 -6.30 27.24 -13.06
CA TRP A 264 -6.70 27.22 -11.65
C TRP A 264 -7.02 25.82 -11.16
N ASN A 265 -7.55 24.96 -12.02
CA ASN A 265 -7.75 23.53 -11.71
C ASN A 265 -6.41 22.84 -11.42
N LEU A 266 -5.39 23.05 -12.25
CA LEU A 266 -4.05 22.47 -12.06
C LEU A 266 -3.38 22.97 -10.77
N LEU A 267 -3.42 24.29 -10.52
CA LEU A 267 -2.88 24.88 -9.28
C LEU A 267 -3.59 24.32 -8.03
N GLY A 268 -4.90 24.19 -8.12
CA GLY A 268 -5.68 23.59 -7.03
C GLY A 268 -5.30 22.14 -6.78
N SER A 269 -5.15 21.34 -7.83
CA SER A 269 -4.71 19.96 -7.76
C SER A 269 -3.35 19.83 -7.07
N ILE A 270 -2.37 20.64 -7.48
CA ILE A 270 -1.05 20.71 -6.82
C ILE A 270 -1.20 21.05 -5.33
N SER A 271 -2.02 22.06 -5.00
CA SER A 271 -2.25 22.48 -3.61
C SER A 271 -2.84 21.35 -2.76
N GLY A 272 -3.76 20.55 -3.31
CA GLY A 272 -4.36 19.39 -2.64
C GLY A 272 -3.32 18.29 -2.35
N ILE A 273 -2.45 18.01 -3.31
CA ILE A 273 -1.35 17.06 -3.16
C ILE A 273 -0.38 17.52 -2.07
N LEU A 274 0.04 18.78 -2.13
CA LEU A 274 0.97 19.35 -1.15
C LEU A 274 0.37 19.34 0.26
N LEU A 275 -0.92 19.69 0.40
CA LEU A 275 -1.61 19.64 1.70
C LEU A 275 -1.59 18.23 2.30
N PHE A 276 -1.94 17.22 1.52
CA PHE A 276 -1.90 15.84 1.99
C PHE A 276 -0.47 15.37 2.31
N SER A 277 0.51 15.79 1.51
CA SER A 277 1.94 15.50 1.73
C SER A 277 2.45 16.09 3.03
N VAL A 278 2.08 17.34 3.34
CA VAL A 278 2.41 18.00 4.63
C VAL A 278 1.80 17.23 5.79
N MET A 279 0.54 16.81 5.69
CA MET A 279 -0.10 16.01 6.75
C MET A 279 0.60 14.65 6.95
N SER A 280 1.03 14.01 5.86
CA SER A 280 1.82 12.79 5.92
C SER A 280 3.18 13.00 6.56
N PHE A 281 3.84 14.11 6.27
CA PHE A 281 5.13 14.47 6.86
C PHE A 281 5.06 14.63 8.39
N TYR A 282 3.97 15.21 8.90
CA TYR A 282 3.75 15.39 10.34
C TYR A 282 3.08 14.18 11.02
N TRP A 283 3.04 13.01 10.40
CA TRP A 283 2.50 11.76 10.97
C TRP A 283 1.07 11.89 11.50
N THR A 284 0.27 12.69 10.82
CA THR A 284 -1.09 12.96 11.30
C THR A 284 -1.99 11.71 11.14
N PRO A 285 -2.94 11.52 12.06
CA PRO A 285 -3.86 10.37 12.01
C PRO A 285 -4.94 10.54 10.92
N PRO A 286 -5.50 9.43 10.41
CA PRO A 286 -6.58 9.45 9.42
C PRO A 286 -7.82 10.25 9.84
N SER A 287 -8.10 10.35 11.14
CA SER A 287 -9.17 11.20 11.67
C SER A 287 -8.99 12.68 11.28
N LEU A 288 -7.74 13.17 11.34
CA LEU A 288 -7.43 14.54 10.93
C LEU A 288 -7.55 14.71 9.40
N TRP A 289 -7.17 13.69 8.61
CA TRP A 289 -7.33 13.75 7.15
C TRP A 289 -8.79 13.89 6.74
N ILE A 290 -9.67 13.12 7.37
CA ILE A 290 -11.11 13.19 7.13
C ILE A 290 -11.67 14.54 7.54
N LEU A 291 -11.27 15.06 8.70
CA LEU A 291 -11.73 16.37 9.18
C LEU A 291 -11.31 17.51 8.25
N VAL A 292 -10.05 17.54 7.82
CA VAL A 292 -9.56 18.58 6.88
C VAL A 292 -10.31 18.51 5.56
N GLY A 293 -10.46 17.30 4.98
CA GLY A 293 -11.25 17.11 3.76
C GLY A 293 -12.70 17.56 3.95
N PHE A 294 -13.31 17.28 5.10
CA PHE A 294 -14.66 17.68 5.42
C PHE A 294 -14.80 19.20 5.57
N PHE A 295 -13.89 19.88 6.25
CA PHE A 295 -13.92 21.34 6.36
C PHE A 295 -13.79 22.04 5.00
N ILE A 296 -12.92 21.55 4.13
CA ILE A 296 -12.81 22.06 2.74
C ILE A 296 -14.12 21.80 1.97
N TYR A 297 -14.71 20.61 2.13
CA TYR A 297 -15.98 20.26 1.51
C TYR A 297 -17.12 21.18 1.95
N LEU A 298 -17.18 21.62 3.22
CA LEU A 298 -18.24 22.51 3.73
C LEU A 298 -18.29 23.86 3.00
N ILE A 299 -17.22 24.31 2.36
CA ILE A 299 -17.19 25.52 1.54
C ILE A 299 -18.18 25.41 0.37
N PHE A 300 -18.41 24.20 -0.13
CA PHE A 300 -19.22 23.90 -1.32
C PHE A 300 -20.64 23.42 -0.99
N VAL A 301 -21.02 23.42 0.28
CA VAL A 301 -22.34 22.95 0.69
C VAL A 301 -23.29 24.12 0.93
N GLN A 302 -24.47 24.02 0.35
CA GLN A 302 -25.51 24.97 0.60
C GLN A 302 -25.91 24.95 2.09
N LYS A 303 -26.18 26.11 2.68
CA LYS A 303 -26.50 26.27 4.12
C LYS A 303 -27.87 25.69 4.53
N ASP A 304 -28.36 24.68 3.84
CA ASP A 304 -29.55 23.92 4.25
C ASP A 304 -29.16 22.89 5.32
N LEU A 305 -29.94 22.82 6.39
CA LEU A 305 -29.68 21.95 7.52
C LEU A 305 -29.44 20.47 7.10
N ILE A 306 -30.22 19.97 6.16
CA ILE A 306 -30.10 18.58 5.65
C ILE A 306 -28.79 18.35 4.91
N ASN A 307 -28.36 19.32 4.10
CA ASN A 307 -27.13 19.23 3.32
C ASN A 307 -25.86 19.24 4.21
N ILE A 308 -25.95 19.80 5.41
CA ILE A 308 -24.86 19.81 6.39
C ILE A 308 -24.99 18.60 7.34
N LEU A 309 -26.20 18.29 7.82
CA LEU A 309 -26.42 17.27 8.83
C LEU A 309 -26.02 15.87 8.37
N ILE A 310 -26.40 15.47 7.14
CA ILE A 310 -26.14 14.13 6.60
C ILE A 310 -24.62 13.87 6.47
N PRO A 311 -23.82 14.73 5.81
CA PRO A 311 -22.36 14.54 5.77
C PRO A 311 -21.71 14.62 7.14
N SER A 312 -22.16 15.50 8.04
CA SER A 312 -21.63 15.61 9.40
C SER A 312 -21.81 14.34 10.22
N LEU A 313 -23.01 13.75 10.19
CA LEU A 313 -23.27 12.45 10.82
C LEU A 313 -22.41 11.36 10.23
N SER A 314 -22.20 11.35 8.90
CA SER A 314 -21.34 10.39 8.24
C SER A 314 -19.88 10.52 8.67
N VAL A 315 -19.39 11.75 8.84
CA VAL A 315 -18.04 12.00 9.36
C VAL A 315 -17.91 11.55 10.81
N LEU A 316 -18.94 11.80 11.65
CA LEU A 316 -18.94 11.31 13.04
C LEU A 316 -18.84 9.78 13.10
N ILE A 317 -19.51 9.06 12.18
CA ILE A 317 -19.38 7.60 12.11
C ILE A 317 -17.98 7.19 11.68
N LEU A 318 -17.43 7.82 10.63
CA LEU A 318 -16.07 7.56 10.20
C LEU A 318 -15.08 7.77 11.35
N LEU A 319 -15.23 8.85 12.08
CA LEU A 319 -14.38 9.14 13.24
C LEU A 319 -14.57 8.10 14.35
N SER A 320 -15.80 7.67 14.64
CA SER A 320 -16.05 6.64 15.65
C SER A 320 -15.39 5.31 15.28
N ILE A 321 -15.41 4.91 14.00
CA ILE A 321 -14.77 3.69 13.52
C ILE A 321 -13.24 3.75 13.62
N ILE A 322 -12.67 4.92 13.35
CA ILE A 322 -11.20 5.09 13.30
C ILE A 322 -10.63 5.33 14.69
N LEU A 323 -11.32 6.08 15.55
CA LEU A 323 -10.83 6.48 16.88
C LEU A 323 -11.07 5.44 17.96
N VAL A 324 -12.04 4.53 17.79
CA VAL A 324 -12.28 3.48 18.78
C VAL A 324 -11.13 2.48 18.79
N PRO A 325 -10.38 2.34 19.88
CA PRO A 325 -9.31 1.34 19.99
C PRO A 325 -9.91 -0.06 19.84
N LYS A 326 -9.39 -0.85 18.93
CA LYS A 326 -9.87 -2.23 18.70
C LYS A 326 -9.41 -3.19 19.79
N GLU A 327 -8.24 -2.93 20.33
CA GLU A 327 -7.61 -3.71 21.39
C GLU A 327 -6.99 -2.75 22.40
N LEU A 328 -7.24 -2.95 23.69
CA LEU A 328 -6.73 -2.09 24.76
C LEU A 328 -5.19 -2.09 24.84
N ASN A 329 -4.56 -3.15 24.34
CA ASN A 329 -3.11 -3.34 24.39
C ASN A 329 -2.42 -2.90 23.08
N LYS A 330 -3.16 -2.25 22.17
CA LYS A 330 -2.64 -1.87 20.84
C LYS A 330 -2.67 -0.36 20.67
N GLN A 331 -1.52 0.22 20.34
CA GLN A 331 -1.37 1.63 20.01
C GLN A 331 -0.99 1.79 18.54
N ASP A 332 -1.80 2.51 17.76
CA ASP A 332 -1.51 2.82 16.37
C ASP A 332 -0.72 4.11 16.25
N ILE A 333 0.37 4.07 15.48
CA ILE A 333 1.23 5.19 15.14
C ILE A 333 1.25 5.31 13.61
N TYR A 334 1.10 6.53 13.10
CA TYR A 334 1.00 6.76 11.67
C TYR A 334 2.33 7.28 11.14
N SER A 335 3.04 6.43 10.37
CA SER A 335 4.26 6.86 9.70
C SER A 335 3.95 7.45 8.32
N PRO A 336 4.88 8.16 7.67
CA PRO A 336 4.72 8.56 6.28
C PRO A 336 4.49 7.40 5.31
N TYR A 337 4.92 6.20 5.66
CA TYR A 337 4.86 5.01 4.82
C TYR A 337 3.64 4.13 5.11
N GLN A 338 3.30 3.93 6.40
CA GLN A 338 2.38 2.87 6.82
C GLN A 338 1.75 3.15 8.19
N ILE A 339 0.77 2.34 8.58
CA ILE A 339 0.27 2.30 9.95
C ILE A 339 1.09 1.28 10.73
N ILE A 340 1.73 1.73 11.79
CA ILE A 340 2.50 0.91 12.71
C ILE A 340 1.69 0.74 13.98
N SER A 341 1.51 -0.49 14.43
CA SER A 341 0.79 -0.78 15.66
C SER A 341 1.74 -1.42 16.66
N LEU A 342 1.83 -0.82 17.84
CA LEU A 342 2.54 -1.39 18.98
C LEU A 342 1.57 -2.24 19.78
N GLN A 343 1.86 -3.51 19.92
CA GLN A 343 1.10 -4.43 20.75
C GLN A 343 1.90 -4.74 22.00
N HIS A 344 1.42 -4.29 23.15
CA HIS A 344 2.03 -4.55 24.44
C HIS A 344 1.55 -5.91 24.96
N SER A 345 2.50 -6.77 25.32
CA SER A 345 2.17 -8.02 26.00
C SER A 345 1.89 -7.76 27.48
N ASN A 346 0.89 -8.46 28.04
CA ASN A 346 0.61 -8.43 29.47
C ASN A 346 1.70 -9.14 30.31
N ASN A 347 2.61 -9.88 29.66
CA ASN A 347 3.75 -10.49 30.31
C ASN A 347 4.89 -9.47 30.40
N SER A 348 5.32 -9.18 31.63
CA SER A 348 6.43 -8.26 31.93
C SER A 348 7.77 -8.66 31.29
N TYR A 349 7.87 -9.85 30.71
CA TYR A 349 9.08 -10.40 30.07
C TYR A 349 9.12 -10.26 28.56
N THR A 350 8.01 -9.85 27.90
CA THR A 350 7.97 -9.71 26.45
C THR A 350 7.93 -8.24 26.09
N PRO A 351 8.92 -7.75 25.34
CA PRO A 351 8.90 -6.40 24.81
C PRO A 351 7.75 -6.19 23.82
N THR A 352 7.52 -4.97 23.46
CA THR A 352 6.46 -4.54 22.54
C THR A 352 6.61 -5.17 21.16
N ASN A 353 5.59 -5.90 20.69
CA ASN A 353 5.50 -6.32 19.30
C ASN A 353 5.20 -5.13 18.38
N VAL A 354 5.89 -5.07 17.27
CA VAL A 354 5.66 -4.11 16.20
C VAL A 354 4.94 -4.80 15.06
N LEU A 355 3.77 -4.26 14.71
CA LEU A 355 2.97 -4.71 13.57
C LEU A 355 2.96 -3.59 12.51
N VAL A 356 3.08 -3.96 11.26
CA VAL A 356 2.97 -3.05 10.11
C VAL A 356 1.74 -3.40 9.31
N SER A 357 0.85 -2.46 9.09
CA SER A 357 -0.44 -2.70 8.41
C SER A 357 -1.19 -3.93 8.96
N ASN A 358 -1.10 -4.14 10.26
CA ASN A 358 -1.69 -5.27 11.01
C ASN A 358 -1.04 -6.64 10.75
N THR A 359 0.11 -6.70 10.10
CA THR A 359 0.94 -7.91 9.95
C THR A 359 2.14 -7.81 10.88
N TRP A 360 2.56 -8.94 11.46
CA TRP A 360 3.75 -8.97 12.30
C TRP A 360 4.96 -8.48 11.50
N PHE A 361 5.72 -7.56 12.09
CA PHE A 361 6.92 -7.00 11.49
C PHE A 361 8.16 -7.41 12.28
N GLN A 362 8.25 -6.99 13.54
CA GLN A 362 9.43 -7.25 14.36
C GLN A 362 9.07 -7.26 15.85
N HIS A 363 9.84 -8.03 16.60
CA HIS A 363 9.86 -8.01 18.05
C HIS A 363 11.23 -7.49 18.50
N PRO A 364 11.31 -6.39 19.27
CA PRO A 364 12.56 -5.92 19.82
C PRO A 364 13.07 -6.88 20.91
N TYR A 365 14.06 -7.70 20.59
CA TYR A 365 14.60 -8.73 21.49
C TYR A 365 15.75 -8.22 22.34
N ASP A 366 15.84 -8.71 23.59
CA ASP A 366 17.10 -8.69 24.35
C ASP A 366 17.96 -9.88 23.91
N LEU A 367 18.91 -9.63 23.02
CA LEU A 367 19.81 -10.65 22.48
C LEU A 367 21.02 -10.92 23.37
N SER A 368 21.12 -10.28 24.56
CA SER A 368 22.20 -10.49 25.51
C SER A 368 22.18 -11.85 26.22
N GLY A 369 21.11 -12.62 26.05
CA GLY A 369 20.89 -13.89 26.73
C GLY A 369 20.38 -13.78 28.16
N LYS A 370 20.16 -12.57 28.69
CA LYS A 370 19.59 -12.34 30.02
C LYS A 370 18.12 -12.73 30.12
N ILE A 371 17.38 -12.56 29.03
CA ILE A 371 15.97 -12.93 28.94
C ILE A 371 15.83 -14.19 28.08
N LYS A 372 15.16 -15.21 28.64
CA LYS A 372 14.79 -16.41 27.90
C LYS A 372 13.43 -16.19 27.27
N TYR A 373 13.39 -16.17 25.92
CA TYR A 373 12.16 -16.10 25.15
C TYR A 373 11.61 -17.49 24.84
N ASN A 374 10.29 -17.59 24.73
CA ASN A 374 9.64 -18.81 24.26
C ASN A 374 8.57 -18.43 23.22
N PRO A 375 8.73 -18.75 21.94
CA PRO A 375 9.90 -19.40 21.35
C PRO A 375 11.16 -18.51 21.41
N PRO A 376 12.37 -19.08 21.35
CA PRO A 376 13.60 -18.30 21.33
C PRO A 376 13.66 -17.42 20.06
N PRO A 377 14.32 -16.25 20.10
CA PRO A 377 14.53 -15.45 18.92
C PRO A 377 15.25 -16.28 17.86
N LEU A 378 14.96 -16.00 16.60
CA LEU A 378 15.54 -16.70 15.45
C LEU A 378 17.03 -16.34 15.33
N ALA A 379 17.83 -16.95 16.21
CA ALA A 379 19.22 -16.56 16.45
C ALA A 379 20.11 -16.67 15.22
N ALA A 380 19.83 -17.63 14.33
CA ALA A 380 20.58 -17.76 13.07
C ALA A 380 20.58 -16.49 12.22
N ASN A 381 19.53 -15.70 12.27
CA ASN A 381 19.48 -14.44 11.52
C ASN A 381 20.46 -13.40 12.04
N TYR A 382 20.61 -13.33 13.37
CA TYR A 382 21.43 -12.28 14.00
C TYR A 382 22.87 -12.76 14.22
N SER A 383 23.06 -14.06 14.53
CA SER A 383 24.37 -14.60 14.91
C SER A 383 25.20 -15.05 13.72
N ALA A 384 24.59 -15.64 12.70
CA ALA A 384 25.30 -16.22 11.57
C ALA A 384 26.31 -15.26 10.90
N PRO A 385 26.04 -13.96 10.70
CA PRO A 385 27.02 -13.07 10.10
C PRO A 385 28.34 -12.97 10.84
N TYR A 386 28.33 -13.22 12.15
CA TYR A 386 29.49 -13.04 13.04
C TYR A 386 30.11 -14.38 13.49
N ASP A 387 29.31 -15.44 13.61
CA ASP A 387 29.73 -16.71 14.16
C ASP A 387 30.49 -17.58 13.14
N ILE A 388 30.40 -17.24 11.84
CA ILE A 388 31.12 -17.95 10.77
C ILE A 388 32.60 -17.53 10.66
N VAL A 389 32.98 -16.39 11.21
CA VAL A 389 34.35 -15.84 11.10
C VAL A 389 34.99 -15.75 12.48
N ASP A 390 36.32 -15.93 12.52
CA ASP A 390 37.12 -15.86 13.76
C ASP A 390 37.59 -14.44 14.10
N PHE A 391 37.11 -13.42 13.38
CA PHE A 391 37.46 -12.02 13.63
C PHE A 391 36.21 -11.15 13.79
N VAL A 392 36.34 -10.04 14.51
CA VAL A 392 35.26 -9.05 14.66
C VAL A 392 35.35 -8.03 13.53
N PRO A 393 34.32 -7.89 12.68
CA PRO A 393 34.26 -6.83 11.67
C PRO A 393 34.36 -5.45 12.35
N ASN A 394 35.26 -4.58 11.87
CA ASN A 394 35.46 -3.26 12.48
C ASN A 394 34.36 -2.26 12.10
N LYS A 395 33.94 -2.27 10.83
CA LYS A 395 32.89 -1.40 10.31
C LYS A 395 31.80 -2.18 9.60
N VAL A 396 30.56 -2.05 10.10
CA VAL A 396 29.40 -2.80 9.63
C VAL A 396 28.33 -1.85 9.08
N LEU A 397 27.76 -2.22 7.94
CA LEU A 397 26.54 -1.62 7.41
C LEU A 397 25.36 -2.55 7.69
N ILE A 398 24.30 -2.02 8.31
CA ILE A 398 23.03 -2.74 8.51
C ILE A 398 22.00 -2.12 7.59
N VAL A 399 21.53 -2.89 6.65
CA VAL A 399 20.55 -2.54 5.62
C VAL A 399 19.16 -2.88 6.15
N GLY A 400 18.33 -1.87 6.43
CA GLY A 400 17.02 -2.03 7.07
C GLY A 400 17.14 -2.44 8.53
N SER A 401 17.71 -1.54 9.34
CA SER A 401 18.03 -1.83 10.75
C SER A 401 16.80 -2.03 11.63
N GLY A 402 15.60 -1.66 11.15
CA GLY A 402 14.35 -1.88 11.88
C GLY A 402 14.35 -1.23 13.26
N THR A 403 13.89 -1.96 14.27
CA THR A 403 13.94 -1.50 15.68
C THR A 403 15.30 -1.68 16.34
N GLY A 404 16.30 -2.27 15.64
CA GLY A 404 17.68 -2.33 16.09
C GLY A 404 18.19 -3.69 16.55
N ASN A 405 17.52 -4.81 16.28
CA ASN A 405 17.98 -6.14 16.70
C ASN A 405 19.37 -6.47 16.11
N ASP A 406 19.57 -6.33 14.78
CA ASP A 406 20.87 -6.55 14.13
C ASP A 406 21.94 -5.61 14.70
N THR A 407 21.56 -4.35 14.98
CA THR A 407 22.44 -3.35 15.57
C THR A 407 22.86 -3.73 16.98
N ALA A 408 21.90 -4.22 17.80
CA ALA A 408 22.19 -4.69 19.15
C ALA A 408 23.16 -5.87 19.15
N TYR A 409 22.97 -6.82 18.24
CA TYR A 409 23.84 -7.97 18.11
C TYR A 409 25.25 -7.57 17.63
N ALA A 410 25.37 -6.67 16.66
CA ALA A 410 26.64 -6.13 16.21
C ALA A 410 27.45 -5.48 17.37
N ILE A 411 26.77 -4.67 18.21
CA ILE A 411 27.39 -4.07 19.40
C ILE A 411 27.89 -5.15 20.36
N GLN A 412 27.07 -6.18 20.61
CA GLN A 412 27.40 -7.31 21.51
C GLN A 412 28.63 -8.07 21.00
N LYS A 413 28.79 -8.24 19.69
CA LYS A 413 29.97 -8.88 19.09
C LYS A 413 31.21 -7.98 19.06
N GLY A 414 31.12 -6.75 19.55
CA GLY A 414 32.27 -5.85 19.69
C GLY A 414 32.58 -4.98 18.48
N VAL A 415 31.66 -4.87 17.52
CA VAL A 415 31.82 -3.98 16.36
C VAL A 415 32.06 -2.54 16.81
N ASN A 416 33.01 -1.85 16.17
CA ASN A 416 33.43 -0.50 16.57
C ASN A 416 32.59 0.60 15.90
N LYS A 417 32.20 0.42 14.63
CA LYS A 417 31.45 1.40 13.86
C LYS A 417 30.31 0.71 13.11
N ILE A 418 29.09 1.18 13.32
CA ILE A 418 27.87 0.64 12.73
C ILE A 418 27.11 1.76 12.05
N ASP A 419 26.96 1.67 10.74
CA ASP A 419 26.02 2.50 9.97
C ASP A 419 24.69 1.74 9.86
N ALA A 420 23.66 2.20 10.58
CA ALA A 420 22.34 1.60 10.65
C ALA A 420 21.36 2.39 9.77
N VAL A 421 20.99 1.82 8.61
CA VAL A 421 20.11 2.46 7.64
C VAL A 421 18.68 1.98 7.82
N GLU A 422 17.75 2.90 8.03
CA GLU A 422 16.32 2.63 8.14
C GLU A 422 15.53 3.75 7.44
N ILE A 423 14.53 3.37 6.66
CA ILE A 423 13.75 4.34 5.88
C ILE A 423 12.65 5.00 6.71
N ASP A 424 12.04 4.27 7.65
CA ASP A 424 10.89 4.73 8.41
C ASP A 424 11.32 5.38 9.75
N PRO A 425 11.17 6.72 9.89
CA PRO A 425 11.55 7.43 11.10
C PRO A 425 10.79 6.95 12.35
N VAL A 426 9.56 6.46 12.19
CA VAL A 426 8.75 5.96 13.31
C VAL A 426 9.33 4.65 13.84
N ILE A 427 9.82 3.78 12.96
CA ILE A 427 10.48 2.52 13.36
C ILE A 427 11.78 2.83 14.12
N ILE A 428 12.55 3.81 13.67
CA ILE A 428 13.74 4.29 14.39
C ILE A 428 13.37 4.78 15.80
N ASP A 429 12.32 5.59 15.93
CA ASP A 429 11.89 6.13 17.23
C ASP A 429 11.36 5.03 18.15
N ILE A 430 10.67 4.04 17.61
CA ILE A 430 10.26 2.83 18.35
C ILE A 430 11.49 2.08 18.88
N GLY A 431 12.51 1.87 18.05
CA GLY A 431 13.75 1.24 18.44
C GLY A 431 14.48 2.00 19.55
N LYS A 432 14.57 3.33 19.44
CA LYS A 432 15.14 4.19 20.49
C LYS A 432 14.39 4.08 21.83
N LYS A 433 13.07 3.97 21.78
CA LYS A 433 12.22 4.03 22.97
C LYS A 433 12.00 2.68 23.63
N TYR A 434 11.80 1.63 22.83
CA TYR A 434 11.28 0.36 23.32
C TYR A 434 12.25 -0.82 23.18
N HIS A 435 13.37 -0.69 22.46
CA HIS A 435 14.34 -1.78 22.36
C HIS A 435 15.03 -2.00 23.71
N PRO A 436 15.05 -3.23 24.27
CA PRO A 436 15.56 -3.50 25.61
C PRO A 436 17.05 -3.10 25.79
N GLN A 437 17.86 -3.32 24.75
CA GLN A 437 19.29 -3.02 24.76
C GLN A 437 19.64 -1.59 24.28
N GLN A 438 18.64 -0.83 23.84
CA GLN A 438 18.78 0.56 23.36
C GLN A 438 19.95 0.78 22.38
N PRO A 439 20.11 -0.02 21.31
CA PRO A 439 21.28 0.01 20.44
C PRO A 439 21.48 1.36 19.78
N TYR A 440 20.41 2.08 19.49
CA TYR A 440 20.45 3.39 18.84
C TYR A 440 20.94 4.53 19.73
N GLN A 441 21.17 4.30 21.02
CA GLN A 441 21.80 5.26 21.93
C GLN A 441 23.32 5.08 22.04
N SER A 442 23.87 4.00 21.46
CA SER A 442 25.30 3.71 21.49
C SER A 442 26.09 4.69 20.61
N SER A 443 27.19 5.22 21.11
CA SER A 443 28.13 6.06 20.36
C SER A 443 28.80 5.37 19.16
N LYS A 444 28.73 4.03 19.10
CA LYS A 444 29.22 3.23 17.99
C LYS A 444 28.29 3.22 16.79
N VAL A 445 27.04 3.67 16.96
CA VAL A 445 25.96 3.58 15.95
C VAL A 445 25.68 4.93 15.36
N ASN A 446 25.80 5.00 14.05
CA ASN A 446 25.37 6.13 13.24
C ASN A 446 24.02 5.74 12.57
N ILE A 447 22.94 6.38 12.99
CA ILE A 447 21.61 6.13 12.43
C ILE A 447 21.43 6.97 11.18
N ILE A 448 21.07 6.33 10.08
CA ILE A 448 20.89 6.96 8.77
C ILE A 448 19.45 6.73 8.32
N GLN A 449 18.64 7.79 8.41
CA GLN A 449 17.28 7.79 7.88
C GLN A 449 17.32 7.97 6.37
N ASN A 450 17.38 6.88 5.62
CA ASN A 450 17.40 6.90 4.16
C ASN A 450 16.86 5.58 3.59
N ASP A 451 16.50 5.60 2.30
CA ASP A 451 16.34 4.40 1.51
C ASP A 451 17.69 3.67 1.40
N ALA A 452 17.69 2.37 1.65
CA ALA A 452 18.93 1.58 1.71
C ALA A 452 19.62 1.50 0.35
N ARG A 453 18.86 1.35 -0.74
CA ARG A 453 19.42 1.35 -2.10
C ARG A 453 20.10 2.68 -2.42
N ASN A 454 19.42 3.78 -2.12
CA ASN A 454 19.95 5.13 -2.31
C ASN A 454 21.22 5.36 -1.47
N PHE A 455 21.24 4.89 -0.23
CA PHE A 455 22.44 5.01 0.62
C PHE A 455 23.63 4.24 0.05
N ILE A 456 23.42 2.98 -0.35
CA ILE A 456 24.47 2.13 -0.94
C ILE A 456 25.07 2.76 -2.20
N GLN A 457 24.25 3.37 -3.04
CA GLN A 457 24.69 4.04 -4.27
C GLN A 457 25.56 5.27 -4.03
N HIS A 458 25.32 6.01 -2.93
CA HIS A 458 25.93 7.32 -2.71
C HIS A 458 26.97 7.34 -1.60
N THR A 459 27.15 6.26 -0.84
CA THR A 459 28.14 6.21 0.22
C THR A 459 29.56 6.01 -0.32
N ASN A 460 30.49 6.78 0.23
CA ASN A 460 31.92 6.57 -0.02
C ASN A 460 32.58 5.65 1.02
N ASN A 461 31.82 5.22 2.02
CA ASN A 461 32.31 4.34 3.06
C ASN A 461 32.53 2.91 2.52
N LYS A 462 33.54 2.24 3.08
CA LYS A 462 33.77 0.81 2.87
C LYS A 462 33.47 0.05 4.15
N TYR A 463 33.03 -1.20 4.00
CA TYR A 463 32.56 -2.03 5.09
C TYR A 463 33.23 -3.40 5.09
N ASP A 464 33.47 -3.94 6.29
CA ASP A 464 33.96 -5.32 6.46
C ASP A 464 32.81 -6.31 6.36
N LEU A 465 31.61 -5.88 6.78
CA LEU A 465 30.40 -6.67 6.73
C LEU A 465 29.21 -5.78 6.34
N ILE A 466 28.40 -6.27 5.42
CA ILE A 466 27.08 -5.70 5.10
C ILE A 466 26.03 -6.73 5.49
N VAL A 467 25.18 -6.38 6.44
CA VAL A 467 24.06 -7.22 6.91
C VAL A 467 22.80 -6.76 6.22
N TYR A 468 22.20 -7.61 5.43
CA TYR A 468 20.83 -7.51 4.99
C TYR A 468 19.97 -8.29 6.01
N GLY A 469 19.32 -7.59 6.91
CA GLY A 469 18.39 -8.18 7.85
C GLY A 469 17.10 -8.64 7.18
N LEU A 470 16.09 -8.97 7.96
CA LEU A 470 14.75 -9.27 7.46
C LEU A 470 14.06 -7.97 7.00
N LEU A 471 14.39 -7.53 5.79
CA LEU A 471 13.84 -6.32 5.17
C LEU A 471 12.44 -6.52 4.58
N ASP A 472 11.72 -7.58 4.93
CA ASP A 472 10.39 -7.81 4.38
C ASP A 472 9.44 -6.69 4.80
N SER A 473 9.36 -5.66 3.96
CA SER A 473 8.38 -4.60 4.16
C SER A 473 7.03 -5.08 3.64
N HIS A 474 6.10 -5.36 4.53
CA HIS A 474 4.70 -5.63 4.17
C HIS A 474 4.01 -4.39 3.56
N SER A 475 4.72 -3.28 3.45
CA SER A 475 4.26 -2.05 2.85
C SER A 475 4.72 -1.92 1.41
N SER A 476 3.88 -1.37 0.60
CA SER A 476 4.18 -1.08 -0.78
C SER A 476 4.74 0.33 -0.93
N LEU A 477 5.61 0.51 -1.93
CA LEU A 477 6.05 1.82 -2.40
C LEU A 477 4.85 2.75 -2.54
N SER A 478 4.95 3.95 -1.95
CA SER A 478 3.84 4.90 -1.87
C SER A 478 2.90 4.95 -3.08
N GLY A 479 1.65 4.73 -2.83
CA GLY A 479 0.47 5.18 -3.57
C GLY A 479 0.29 4.80 -5.05
N LYS A 480 1.29 4.69 -5.90
CA LYS A 480 1.11 4.63 -7.36
C LYS A 480 1.95 3.59 -8.12
N GLY A 481 2.87 2.87 -7.51
CA GLY A 481 3.64 1.81 -8.16
C GLY A 481 3.29 0.42 -7.64
N GLY A 482 3.19 -0.59 -8.50
CA GLY A 482 3.01 -2.00 -8.11
C GLY A 482 4.25 -2.64 -7.44
N ILE A 483 5.26 -1.84 -7.12
CA ILE A 483 6.55 -2.26 -6.60
C ILE A 483 6.54 -2.07 -5.09
N ARG A 484 7.02 -3.07 -4.33
CA ARG A 484 7.14 -2.98 -2.87
C ARG A 484 8.30 -2.05 -2.48
N LEU A 485 8.28 -1.54 -1.25
CA LEU A 485 9.28 -0.61 -0.72
C LEU A 485 10.69 -1.22 -0.76
N ASP A 486 10.79 -2.52 -0.54
CA ASP A 486 12.03 -3.31 -0.51
C ASP A 486 12.48 -3.85 -1.88
N SER A 487 11.67 -3.71 -2.93
CA SER A 487 11.91 -4.38 -4.22
C SER A 487 13.25 -4.02 -4.86
N TYR A 488 13.65 -2.75 -4.82
CA TYR A 488 14.92 -2.31 -5.41
C TYR A 488 16.15 -2.58 -4.53
N VAL A 489 15.94 -2.98 -3.28
CA VAL A 489 17.02 -3.43 -2.40
C VAL A 489 17.42 -4.87 -2.74
N TYR A 490 16.46 -5.67 -3.21
CA TYR A 490 16.64 -7.07 -3.61
C TYR A 490 16.71 -7.21 -5.15
N THR A 491 17.70 -6.56 -5.77
CA THR A 491 18.05 -6.74 -7.19
C THR A 491 19.51 -7.13 -7.34
N VAL A 492 19.85 -7.75 -8.45
CA VAL A 492 21.25 -8.11 -8.76
C VAL A 492 22.12 -6.86 -8.78
N GLU A 493 21.60 -5.75 -9.33
CA GLU A 493 22.30 -4.47 -9.39
C GLU A 493 22.55 -3.92 -7.97
N ALA A 494 21.58 -4.03 -7.05
CA ALA A 494 21.76 -3.63 -5.65
C ALA A 494 22.89 -4.41 -4.97
N LEU A 495 22.94 -5.72 -5.20
CA LEU A 495 23.99 -6.57 -4.64
C LEU A 495 25.36 -6.29 -5.27
N LYS A 496 25.42 -5.98 -6.57
CA LYS A 496 26.65 -5.54 -7.25
C LYS A 496 27.17 -4.22 -6.67
N GLU A 497 26.30 -3.28 -6.36
CA GLU A 497 26.67 -2.02 -5.71
C GLU A 497 27.13 -2.23 -4.27
N SER A 498 26.48 -3.10 -3.53
CA SER A 498 26.93 -3.49 -2.20
C SER A 498 28.32 -4.15 -2.23
N LYS A 499 28.60 -5.00 -3.24
CA LYS A 499 29.95 -5.56 -3.45
C LYS A 499 30.99 -4.46 -3.63
N LYS A 500 30.69 -3.37 -4.37
CA LYS A 500 31.63 -2.25 -4.60
C LYS A 500 32.03 -1.53 -3.31
N ILE A 501 31.19 -1.51 -2.30
CA ILE A 501 31.45 -0.85 -1.01
C ILE A 501 32.00 -1.79 0.06
N LEU A 502 32.34 -3.03 -0.28
CA LEU A 502 33.07 -3.94 0.60
C LEU A 502 34.57 -3.59 0.63
N ASN A 503 35.19 -3.80 1.78
CA ASN A 503 36.64 -3.91 1.93
C ASN A 503 37.15 -5.18 1.23
N THR A 504 38.48 -5.30 1.06
CA THR A 504 39.12 -6.41 0.31
C THR A 504 38.70 -7.79 0.82
N ASN A 505 38.60 -7.96 2.15
CA ASN A 505 38.16 -9.20 2.80
C ASN A 505 36.71 -9.12 3.30
N GLY A 506 35.96 -8.09 2.89
CA GLY A 506 34.59 -7.88 3.30
C GLY A 506 33.63 -8.91 2.71
N TYR A 507 32.51 -9.07 3.38
CA TYR A 507 31.45 -10.00 2.97
C TYR A 507 30.05 -9.44 3.21
N ILE A 508 29.07 -10.04 2.54
CA ILE A 508 27.65 -9.76 2.68
C ILE A 508 26.99 -10.94 3.37
N SER A 509 26.13 -10.67 4.33
CA SER A 509 25.21 -11.65 4.92
C SER A 509 23.78 -11.21 4.66
N LEU A 510 23.02 -12.01 3.92
CA LEU A 510 21.62 -11.80 3.64
C LEU A 510 20.80 -12.85 4.37
N SER A 511 20.07 -12.45 5.38
CA SER A 511 19.21 -13.33 6.17
C SER A 511 17.75 -13.21 5.73
N PHE A 512 17.06 -14.35 5.54
CA PHE A 512 15.68 -14.36 5.14
C PHE A 512 14.92 -15.54 5.76
N TYR A 513 13.67 -15.29 6.20
CA TYR A 513 12.76 -16.37 6.59
C TYR A 513 12.08 -16.92 5.32
N LEU A 514 12.33 -18.18 5.00
CA LEU A 514 11.85 -18.78 3.77
C LEU A 514 10.66 -19.71 4.06
N SER A 515 9.55 -19.48 3.40
CA SER A 515 8.40 -20.39 3.35
C SER A 515 8.42 -21.29 2.12
N GLU A 516 9.20 -20.89 1.08
CA GLU A 516 9.27 -21.59 -0.21
C GLU A 516 10.74 -21.74 -0.62
N ILE A 517 11.06 -22.91 -1.19
CA ILE A 517 12.42 -23.23 -1.63
C ILE A 517 12.89 -22.35 -2.79
N GLU A 518 11.97 -21.99 -3.68
CA GLU A 518 12.24 -21.18 -4.87
C GLU A 518 12.73 -19.78 -4.50
N LEU A 519 12.20 -19.18 -3.42
CA LEU A 519 12.67 -17.88 -2.96
C LEU A 519 14.13 -17.94 -2.49
N GLY A 520 14.50 -18.99 -1.78
CA GLY A 520 15.89 -19.23 -1.38
C GLY A 520 16.81 -19.46 -2.56
N SER A 521 16.39 -20.26 -3.55
CA SER A 521 17.10 -20.51 -4.80
C SER A 521 17.29 -19.22 -5.62
N LYS A 522 16.30 -18.34 -5.60
CA LYS A 522 16.38 -17.02 -6.23
C LYS A 522 17.43 -16.14 -5.56
N ILE A 523 17.43 -16.06 -4.21
CA ILE A 523 18.46 -15.32 -3.45
C ILE A 523 19.85 -15.87 -3.78
N TYR A 524 19.99 -17.21 -3.80
CA TYR A 524 21.24 -17.87 -4.16
C TYR A 524 21.75 -17.45 -5.55
N LEU A 525 20.87 -17.48 -6.57
CA LEU A 525 21.23 -17.07 -7.94
C LEU A 525 21.61 -15.59 -8.01
N MET A 526 20.87 -14.72 -7.36
CA MET A 526 21.15 -13.27 -7.36
C MET A 526 22.51 -12.96 -6.75
N LEU A 527 22.86 -13.58 -5.64
CA LEU A 527 24.18 -13.44 -5.01
C LEU A 527 25.28 -14.03 -5.90
N LYS A 528 25.07 -15.21 -6.49
CA LYS A 528 26.02 -15.84 -7.43
C LYS A 528 26.27 -14.93 -8.63
N GLU A 529 25.25 -14.33 -9.22
CA GLU A 529 25.39 -13.40 -10.35
C GLU A 529 26.08 -12.09 -9.94
N ALA A 530 25.75 -11.55 -8.78
CA ALA A 530 26.36 -10.32 -8.28
C ALA A 530 27.87 -10.48 -7.97
N PHE A 531 28.30 -11.70 -7.63
CA PHE A 531 29.67 -12.03 -7.30
C PHE A 531 30.39 -12.83 -8.42
N ASP A 532 30.04 -12.56 -9.67
CA ASP A 532 30.74 -13.08 -10.87
C ASP A 532 30.79 -14.61 -10.92
N GLY A 533 29.74 -15.29 -10.50
CA GLY A 533 29.61 -16.75 -10.50
C GLY A 533 30.09 -17.43 -9.21
N ARG A 534 30.61 -16.71 -8.21
CA ARG A 534 30.98 -17.27 -6.93
C ARG A 534 29.70 -17.71 -6.20
N GLU A 535 29.74 -18.88 -5.61
CA GLU A 535 28.56 -19.46 -4.92
C GLU A 535 28.52 -19.06 -3.45
N PRO A 536 27.36 -18.57 -2.95
CA PRO A 536 27.21 -18.21 -1.54
C PRO A 536 27.24 -19.45 -0.64
N LEU A 537 27.80 -19.28 0.57
CA LEU A 537 27.59 -20.17 1.69
C LEU A 537 26.17 -19.97 2.21
N VAL A 538 25.40 -21.05 2.34
CA VAL A 538 24.08 -21.00 2.97
C VAL A 538 24.10 -21.79 4.26
N VAL A 539 23.63 -21.16 5.34
CA VAL A 539 23.62 -21.76 6.67
C VAL A 539 22.27 -21.63 7.36
N SER A 540 21.97 -22.58 8.21
CA SER A 540 20.83 -22.55 9.14
C SER A 540 21.26 -23.04 10.53
N GLN A 541 20.41 -22.80 11.54
CA GLN A 541 20.70 -23.18 12.92
C GLN A 541 20.17 -24.58 13.29
N ASN A 542 19.37 -25.20 12.45
CA ASN A 542 18.73 -26.48 12.75
C ASN A 542 19.63 -27.67 12.39
N SER A 543 19.90 -28.50 13.38
CA SER A 543 20.60 -29.79 13.29
C SER A 543 19.75 -30.96 12.74
N GLY A 544 18.65 -30.69 12.02
CA GLY A 544 17.86 -31.70 11.32
C GLY A 544 18.46 -32.07 9.98
N ASN A 545 17.98 -33.14 9.34
CA ASN A 545 18.43 -33.61 8.04
C ASN A 545 18.68 -32.45 7.07
N ASP A 546 19.94 -32.18 6.74
CA ASP A 546 20.42 -31.02 5.96
C ASP A 546 19.95 -31.05 4.48
N GLN A 547 19.20 -32.07 4.13
CA GLN A 547 18.70 -32.32 2.76
C GLN A 547 17.24 -31.95 2.55
N GLU A 548 16.48 -31.60 3.59
CA GLU A 548 15.07 -31.25 3.47
C GLU A 548 14.82 -29.78 3.77
N PHE A 549 14.15 -29.08 2.86
CA PHE A 549 13.69 -27.72 3.06
C PHE A 549 12.68 -27.65 4.21
N ARG A 550 12.85 -26.69 5.10
CA ARG A 550 11.91 -26.35 6.17
C ARG A 550 11.63 -24.86 6.16
N SER A 551 10.43 -24.47 6.52
CA SER A 551 10.09 -23.07 6.70
C SER A 551 10.78 -22.50 7.94
N GLN A 552 11.92 -21.82 7.73
CA GLN A 552 12.79 -21.29 8.78
C GLN A 552 13.69 -20.17 8.23
N PRO A 553 14.43 -19.46 9.11
CA PRO A 553 15.45 -18.52 8.67
C PRO A 553 16.68 -19.22 8.08
N TYR A 554 17.19 -18.63 6.98
CA TYR A 554 18.46 -18.99 6.37
C TYR A 554 19.32 -17.75 6.19
N ALA A 555 20.63 -17.87 6.38
CA ALA A 555 21.59 -16.83 6.07
C ALA A 555 22.43 -17.23 4.84
N PHE A 556 22.45 -16.38 3.85
CA PHE A 556 23.23 -16.48 2.62
C PHE A 556 24.44 -15.55 2.73
N ILE A 557 25.63 -16.10 2.74
CA ILE A 557 26.84 -15.35 3.05
C ILE A 557 27.84 -15.48 1.89
N ILE A 558 28.37 -14.36 1.45
CA ILE A 558 29.26 -14.30 0.31
C ILE A 558 30.25 -13.13 0.43
N GLY A 559 31.48 -13.36 0.02
CA GLY A 559 32.54 -12.36 0.02
C GLY A 559 33.76 -12.81 -0.75
N ASN A 560 34.82 -11.99 -0.79
CA ASN A 560 36.04 -12.38 -1.46
C ASN A 560 36.74 -13.56 -0.80
N SER A 561 36.61 -13.68 0.53
CA SER A 561 37.21 -14.75 1.34
C SER A 561 36.22 -15.80 1.80
N ILE A 562 34.92 -15.64 1.52
CA ILE A 562 33.84 -16.52 1.98
C ILE A 562 33.02 -17.00 0.79
N ASP A 563 32.97 -18.32 0.61
CA ASP A 563 32.16 -18.99 -0.41
C ASP A 563 31.56 -20.29 0.15
N LYS A 564 30.89 -21.09 -0.69
CA LYS A 564 30.26 -22.36 -0.28
C LYS A 564 31.19 -23.36 0.39
N ASN A 565 32.49 -23.26 0.16
CA ASN A 565 33.50 -24.20 0.67
C ASN A 565 34.10 -23.73 2.01
N PHE A 566 33.76 -22.52 2.45
CA PHE A 566 34.27 -21.92 3.69
C PHE A 566 33.96 -22.84 4.89
N ASP A 567 34.98 -23.07 5.75
CA ASP A 567 34.81 -23.91 6.92
C ASP A 567 34.02 -23.22 8.03
N ILE A 568 32.97 -23.88 8.51
CA ILE A 568 32.10 -23.39 9.59
C ILE A 568 32.00 -24.36 10.78
N SER A 569 32.92 -25.33 10.86
CA SER A 569 32.89 -26.40 11.88
C SER A 569 32.77 -25.86 13.29
N ASN A 570 33.32 -24.67 13.57
CA ASN A 570 33.32 -24.05 14.90
C ASN A 570 32.10 -23.14 15.16
N SER A 571 31.25 -22.93 14.19
CA SER A 571 30.16 -21.92 14.30
C SER A 571 28.88 -22.42 14.95
N GLY A 572 28.71 -23.74 15.09
CA GLY A 572 27.45 -24.35 15.52
C GLY A 572 26.29 -24.23 14.51
N LEU A 573 26.62 -23.80 13.30
CA LEU A 573 25.69 -23.67 12.19
C LEU A 573 25.83 -24.86 11.24
N THR A 574 24.77 -25.14 10.49
CA THR A 574 24.70 -26.23 9.51
C THR A 574 24.68 -25.69 8.11
N LYS A 575 25.53 -26.22 7.22
CA LYS A 575 25.52 -25.88 5.78
C LYS A 575 24.29 -26.47 5.10
N VAL A 576 23.74 -25.71 4.17
CA VAL A 576 22.57 -26.08 3.38
C VAL A 576 22.90 -26.03 1.89
N SER A 577 22.57 -27.09 1.14
CA SER A 577 22.91 -27.22 -0.28
C SER A 577 21.72 -27.27 -1.23
N PHE A 578 20.51 -27.57 -0.77
CA PHE A 578 19.36 -27.80 -1.64
C PHE A 578 18.93 -26.56 -2.46
N PHE A 579 19.30 -25.34 -2.05
CA PHE A 579 19.02 -24.14 -2.86
C PHE A 579 19.90 -24.06 -4.14
N SER A 580 21.00 -24.78 -4.19
CA SER A 580 21.90 -24.85 -5.35
C SER A 580 21.53 -25.94 -6.36
N ASP A 581 20.50 -26.75 -6.07
CA ASP A 581 20.10 -27.86 -6.95
C ASP A 581 19.58 -27.33 -8.29
N LYS A 582 20.03 -27.97 -9.37
CA LYS A 582 19.69 -27.55 -10.74
C LYS A 582 18.18 -27.41 -10.99
N ASN A 583 17.39 -28.34 -10.45
CA ASN A 583 15.93 -28.33 -10.59
C ASN A 583 15.31 -27.08 -9.92
N ASN A 584 15.79 -26.72 -8.74
CA ASN A 584 15.31 -25.55 -8.01
C ASN A 584 15.73 -24.24 -8.68
N LEU A 585 16.97 -24.20 -9.20
CA LEU A 585 17.51 -23.04 -9.90
C LEU A 585 16.85 -22.80 -11.28
N SER A 586 16.40 -23.85 -11.97
CA SER A 586 15.76 -23.73 -13.28
C SER A 586 14.35 -23.12 -13.22
N ASN A 587 13.75 -23.08 -12.06
CA ASN A 587 12.36 -22.63 -11.88
C ASN A 587 12.24 -21.17 -11.44
N VAL A 588 13.37 -20.47 -11.29
CA VAL A 588 13.37 -19.10 -10.78
C VAL A 588 14.22 -18.17 -11.66
N ASP A 589 13.75 -16.93 -11.79
CA ASP A 589 14.47 -15.84 -12.44
C ASP A 589 14.96 -14.82 -11.40
N VAL A 590 16.13 -14.25 -11.62
CA VAL A 590 16.68 -13.21 -10.75
C VAL A 590 15.92 -11.91 -10.87
N SER A 591 15.82 -11.16 -9.78
CA SER A 591 15.28 -9.79 -9.79
C SER A 591 16.35 -8.81 -10.26
N THR A 592 15.95 -7.91 -11.15
CA THR A 592 16.79 -6.84 -11.71
C THR A 592 16.08 -5.50 -11.55
N ASP A 593 16.79 -4.38 -11.71
CA ASP A 593 16.19 -3.06 -11.68
C ASP A 593 15.10 -2.87 -12.75
N ASN A 594 15.21 -3.58 -13.88
CA ASN A 594 14.17 -3.63 -14.91
C ASN A 594 13.02 -4.57 -14.58
N TRP A 595 13.18 -5.47 -13.63
CA TRP A 595 12.17 -6.42 -13.17
C TRP A 595 12.29 -6.65 -11.66
N PRO A 596 11.91 -5.66 -10.82
CA PRO A 596 12.14 -5.68 -9.37
C PRO A 596 11.04 -6.44 -8.61
N PHE A 597 10.69 -7.64 -9.09
CA PHE A 597 9.66 -8.47 -8.47
C PHE A 597 10.30 -9.64 -7.71
N PHE A 598 10.92 -9.31 -6.58
CA PHE A 598 11.63 -10.26 -5.74
C PHE A 598 10.76 -11.46 -5.31
N TYR A 599 9.50 -11.20 -4.96
CA TYR A 599 8.56 -12.21 -4.48
C TYR A 599 7.84 -12.98 -5.59
N MET A 600 8.23 -12.82 -6.85
CA MET A 600 7.74 -13.62 -7.97
C MET A 600 8.78 -14.65 -8.37
N PRO A 601 8.41 -15.94 -8.57
CA PRO A 601 9.38 -16.98 -8.96
C PRO A 601 10.02 -16.69 -10.33
N SER A 602 9.22 -16.38 -11.32
CA SER A 602 9.64 -16.23 -12.70
C SER A 602 9.19 -14.93 -13.33
N LYS A 603 9.86 -14.50 -14.41
CA LYS A 603 9.58 -13.27 -15.16
C LYS A 603 8.39 -13.46 -16.09
N VAL A 604 7.21 -13.55 -15.50
CA VAL A 604 5.93 -13.72 -16.20
C VAL A 604 4.93 -12.65 -15.81
N TRP A 605 3.97 -12.39 -16.69
CA TRP A 605 2.82 -11.55 -16.36
C TRP A 605 1.85 -12.35 -15.49
N PRO A 606 1.55 -11.91 -14.24
CA PRO A 606 0.59 -12.62 -13.39
C PRO A 606 -0.78 -12.70 -14.05
N LYS A 607 -1.34 -13.89 -14.13
CA LYS A 607 -2.69 -14.12 -14.68
C LYS A 607 -3.76 -13.35 -13.91
N SER A 608 -3.58 -13.23 -12.61
CA SER A 608 -4.44 -12.43 -11.71
C SER A 608 -4.47 -10.96 -12.12
N TYR A 609 -3.34 -10.35 -12.49
CA TYR A 609 -3.30 -8.96 -12.97
C TYR A 609 -4.05 -8.78 -14.30
N ILE A 610 -3.81 -9.70 -15.24
CA ILE A 610 -4.49 -9.65 -16.55
C ILE A 610 -6.00 -9.74 -16.34
N PHE A 611 -6.45 -10.66 -15.48
CA PHE A 611 -7.87 -10.85 -15.19
C PHE A 611 -8.49 -9.64 -14.49
N ILE A 612 -7.81 -9.04 -13.50
CA ILE A 612 -8.30 -7.81 -12.84
C ILE A 612 -8.36 -6.63 -13.82
N ILE A 613 -7.35 -6.45 -14.66
CA ILE A 613 -7.36 -5.39 -15.69
C ILE A 613 -8.57 -5.58 -16.59
N PHE A 614 -8.85 -6.81 -17.03
CA PHE A 614 -10.04 -7.11 -17.83
C PHE A 614 -11.34 -6.78 -17.10
N LEU A 615 -11.48 -7.18 -15.83
CA LEU A 615 -12.67 -6.88 -15.02
C LEU A 615 -12.88 -5.38 -14.81
N ILE A 616 -11.80 -4.63 -14.54
CA ILE A 616 -11.84 -3.17 -14.40
C ILE A 616 -12.22 -2.52 -15.70
N PHE A 617 -11.65 -2.96 -16.82
CA PHE A 617 -12.00 -2.43 -18.14
C PHE A 617 -13.48 -2.64 -18.47
N VAL A 618 -13.98 -3.87 -18.28
CA VAL A 618 -15.39 -4.21 -18.50
C VAL A 618 -16.30 -3.41 -17.57
N SER A 619 -15.96 -3.31 -16.29
CA SER A 619 -16.73 -2.55 -15.29
C SER A 619 -16.78 -1.06 -15.65
N SER A 620 -15.64 -0.49 -16.04
CA SER A 620 -15.54 0.92 -16.45
C SER A 620 -16.34 1.19 -17.72
N PHE A 621 -16.26 0.28 -18.69
CA PHE A 621 -17.03 0.38 -19.93
C PHE A 621 -18.54 0.40 -19.66
N PHE A 622 -19.04 -0.54 -18.85
CA PHE A 622 -20.45 -0.56 -18.46
C PHE A 622 -20.84 0.65 -17.62
N PHE A 623 -19.97 1.11 -16.72
CA PHE A 623 -20.22 2.32 -15.94
C PHE A 623 -20.39 3.56 -16.84
N ILE A 624 -19.48 3.77 -17.79
CA ILE A 624 -19.54 4.90 -18.74
C ILE A 624 -20.75 4.78 -19.67
N GLN A 625 -21.01 3.60 -20.22
CA GLN A 625 -22.15 3.38 -21.14
C GLN A 625 -23.50 3.65 -20.48
N ASN A 626 -23.65 3.24 -19.22
CA ASN A 626 -24.91 3.46 -18.50
C ASN A 626 -25.08 4.90 -18.01
N THR A 627 -23.98 5.63 -17.80
CA THR A 627 -24.03 7.02 -17.35
C THR A 627 -24.13 8.01 -18.52
N ASN A 628 -23.36 7.80 -19.57
CA ASN A 628 -23.36 8.63 -20.77
C ASN A 628 -23.03 7.77 -21.99
N PRO A 629 -24.05 7.30 -22.73
CA PRO A 629 -23.84 6.42 -23.89
C PRO A 629 -22.78 7.01 -24.83
N ILE A 630 -21.73 6.24 -25.09
CA ILE A 630 -20.65 6.64 -25.98
C ILE A 630 -21.23 6.81 -27.39
N ASN A 631 -21.32 8.05 -27.85
CA ASN A 631 -21.66 8.32 -29.22
C ASN A 631 -20.36 8.32 -30.05
N LYS A 632 -20.28 7.47 -31.09
CA LYS A 632 -19.10 7.37 -31.95
C LYS A 632 -18.66 8.75 -32.52
N LYS A 633 -19.59 9.67 -32.67
CA LYS A 633 -19.30 11.05 -33.14
C LYS A 633 -18.51 11.88 -32.14
N ASN A 634 -18.54 11.57 -30.85
CA ASN A 634 -17.89 12.34 -29.79
C ASN A 634 -16.60 11.69 -29.28
N PHE A 635 -16.21 10.52 -29.79
CA PHE A 635 -14.98 9.86 -29.42
C PHE A 635 -13.79 10.51 -30.15
N SER A 636 -12.82 11.02 -29.40
CA SER A 636 -11.56 11.55 -29.91
C SER A 636 -10.41 10.60 -29.63
N PRO A 637 -9.89 9.90 -30.65
CA PRO A 637 -8.72 9.02 -30.45
C PRO A 637 -7.50 9.78 -29.91
N THR A 638 -7.31 11.02 -30.34
CA THR A 638 -6.21 11.87 -29.87
C THR A 638 -6.26 12.09 -28.37
N CYS A 639 -7.45 12.44 -27.81
CA CYS A 639 -7.60 12.62 -26.37
C CYS A 639 -7.38 11.30 -25.61
N PHE A 640 -7.82 10.17 -26.19
CA PHE A 640 -7.61 8.85 -25.59
C PHE A 640 -6.11 8.51 -25.50
N PHE A 641 -5.37 8.66 -26.60
CA PHE A 641 -3.94 8.35 -26.62
C PHE A 641 -3.12 9.35 -25.80
N LEU A 642 -3.49 10.63 -25.75
CA LEU A 642 -2.85 11.61 -24.87
C LEU A 642 -3.06 11.26 -23.39
N GLY A 643 -4.27 10.87 -23.00
CA GLY A 643 -4.55 10.43 -21.64
C GLY A 643 -3.77 9.16 -21.26
N SER A 644 -3.72 8.18 -22.16
CA SER A 644 -2.94 6.96 -21.96
C SER A 644 -1.44 7.27 -21.84
N GLY A 645 -0.90 8.14 -22.71
CA GLY A 645 0.48 8.59 -22.67
C GLY A 645 0.83 9.29 -21.36
N PHE A 646 -0.05 10.17 -20.87
CA PHE A 646 0.12 10.85 -19.60
C PHE A 646 0.26 9.85 -18.43
N MET A 647 -0.61 8.85 -18.37
CA MET A 647 -0.54 7.81 -17.32
C MET A 647 0.75 6.97 -17.41
N LEU A 648 1.22 6.69 -18.62
CA LEU A 648 2.48 5.95 -18.82
C LEU A 648 3.69 6.77 -18.37
N VAL A 649 3.74 8.05 -18.71
CA VAL A 649 4.83 8.96 -18.27
C VAL A 649 4.82 9.10 -16.75
N GLU A 650 3.65 9.26 -16.12
CA GLU A 650 3.54 9.33 -14.67
C GLU A 650 4.05 8.05 -13.99
N THR A 651 3.62 6.88 -14.46
CA THR A 651 4.03 5.60 -13.89
C THR A 651 5.54 5.37 -14.08
N LYS A 652 6.06 5.63 -15.28
CA LYS A 652 7.48 5.49 -15.57
C LYS A 652 8.31 6.46 -14.73
N GLY A 653 7.90 7.73 -14.65
CA GLY A 653 8.60 8.75 -13.85
C GLY A 653 8.73 8.35 -12.38
N ILE A 654 7.69 7.76 -11.79
CA ILE A 654 7.74 7.28 -10.41
C ILE A 654 8.73 6.13 -10.26
N THR A 655 8.74 5.16 -11.17
CA THR A 655 9.63 3.98 -11.09
C THR A 655 11.09 4.35 -11.30
N GLU A 656 11.41 5.14 -12.30
CA GLU A 656 12.78 5.58 -12.62
C GLU A 656 13.36 6.47 -11.51
N LEU A 657 12.56 7.43 -11.04
CA LEU A 657 13.02 8.33 -9.98
C LEU A 657 13.13 7.65 -8.61
N ALA A 658 12.41 6.52 -8.40
CA ALA A 658 12.60 5.70 -7.20
C ALA A 658 13.99 5.07 -7.15
N LEU A 659 14.57 4.70 -8.29
CA LEU A 659 15.95 4.21 -8.36
C LEU A 659 16.99 5.29 -8.03
N VAL A 660 16.71 6.55 -8.40
CA VAL A 660 17.66 7.67 -8.22
C VAL A 660 17.58 8.28 -6.81
N PHE A 661 16.37 8.48 -6.30
CA PHE A 661 16.15 9.21 -5.04
C PHE A 661 15.72 8.33 -3.88
N GLY A 662 15.61 7.03 -4.13
CA GLY A 662 15.06 6.09 -3.18
C GLY A 662 13.53 6.03 -3.21
N SER A 663 13.02 4.93 -2.71
CA SER A 663 11.59 4.60 -2.69
C SER A 663 10.84 5.34 -1.58
N THR A 664 10.94 6.66 -1.54
CA THR A 664 10.32 7.47 -0.48
C THR A 664 8.90 7.91 -0.83
N TRP A 665 8.05 8.06 0.20
CA TRP A 665 6.68 8.59 0.05
C TRP A 665 6.63 9.99 -0.58
N LEU A 666 7.68 10.78 -0.37
CA LEU A 666 7.80 12.15 -0.90
C LEU A 666 7.94 12.14 -2.43
N LEU A 667 8.61 11.14 -2.98
CA LEU A 667 8.89 11.01 -4.41
C LEU A 667 7.62 11.09 -5.26
N VAL A 668 6.59 10.34 -4.90
CA VAL A 668 5.33 10.32 -5.65
C VAL A 668 4.67 11.70 -5.67
N SER A 669 4.65 12.37 -4.52
CA SER A 669 4.09 13.72 -4.42
C SER A 669 4.87 14.71 -5.29
N ILE A 670 6.19 14.57 -5.33
CA ILE A 670 7.07 15.39 -6.17
C ILE A 670 6.77 15.15 -7.65
N VAL A 671 6.80 13.90 -8.11
CA VAL A 671 6.59 13.56 -9.53
C VAL A 671 5.26 14.09 -10.03
N ILE A 672 4.16 13.81 -9.32
CA ILE A 672 2.84 14.28 -9.75
C ILE A 672 2.76 15.80 -9.76
N SER A 673 3.31 16.45 -8.71
CA SER A 673 3.32 17.92 -8.64
C SER A 673 4.09 18.54 -9.80
N PHE A 674 5.22 17.97 -10.21
CA PHE A 674 5.98 18.44 -11.37
C PHE A 674 5.25 18.23 -12.69
N ILE A 675 4.63 17.08 -12.89
CA ILE A 675 3.82 16.81 -14.10
C ILE A 675 2.68 17.85 -14.21
N LEU A 676 1.96 18.10 -13.12
CA LEU A 676 0.89 19.09 -13.10
C LEU A 676 1.44 20.52 -13.26
N PHE A 677 2.62 20.82 -12.71
CA PHE A 677 3.28 22.11 -12.88
C PHE A 677 3.70 22.33 -14.33
N MET A 678 4.27 21.32 -15.00
CA MET A 678 4.60 21.41 -16.42
C MET A 678 3.35 21.60 -17.30
N ALA A 679 2.27 20.88 -17.00
CA ALA A 679 0.98 21.09 -17.66
C ALA A 679 0.44 22.51 -17.43
N TYR A 680 0.58 23.06 -16.22
CA TYR A 680 0.23 24.46 -15.91
C TYR A 680 1.06 25.43 -16.73
N PHE A 681 2.39 25.24 -16.78
CA PHE A 681 3.30 26.09 -17.53
C PHE A 681 2.99 26.06 -19.03
N ALA A 682 2.75 24.89 -19.60
CA ALA A 682 2.34 24.72 -21.01
C ALA A 682 1.03 25.48 -21.29
N ASN A 683 0.05 25.39 -20.38
CA ASN A 683 -1.22 26.13 -20.52
C ASN A 683 -1.02 27.66 -20.46
N LEU A 684 -0.08 28.17 -19.63
CA LEU A 684 0.27 29.58 -19.58
C LEU A 684 0.88 30.08 -20.90
N LEU A 685 1.71 29.29 -21.58
CA LEU A 685 2.27 29.64 -22.89
C LEU A 685 1.15 29.81 -23.95
N ILE A 686 0.14 28.94 -23.90
CA ILE A 686 -1.02 29.04 -24.78
C ILE A 686 -1.85 30.30 -24.46
N ILE A 687 -2.08 30.59 -23.17
CA ILE A 687 -2.79 31.80 -22.73
C ILE A 687 -2.08 33.08 -23.24
N LYS A 688 -0.75 33.11 -23.18
CA LYS A 688 0.09 34.20 -23.70
C LYS A 688 0.14 34.25 -25.26
N LYS A 689 -0.61 33.35 -25.92
CA LYS A 689 -0.71 33.28 -27.41
C LYS A 689 0.64 33.07 -28.10
N ILE A 690 1.57 32.41 -27.46
CA ILE A 690 2.87 32.03 -28.06
C ILE A 690 2.58 30.98 -29.13
N LYS A 691 2.81 31.34 -30.41
CA LYS A 691 2.56 30.46 -31.55
C LYS A 691 3.72 29.48 -31.71
N ILE A 692 3.53 28.23 -31.29
CA ILE A 692 4.46 27.14 -31.57
C ILE A 692 3.88 26.32 -32.73
N LYS A 693 4.71 26.04 -33.73
CA LYS A 693 4.27 25.18 -34.86
C LYS A 693 4.05 23.76 -34.37
N VAL A 694 2.93 23.16 -34.73
CA VAL A 694 2.50 21.84 -34.20
C VAL A 694 3.56 20.75 -34.41
N TYR A 695 4.25 20.76 -35.57
CA TYR A 695 5.30 19.78 -35.85
C TYR A 695 6.48 19.87 -34.85
N LEU A 696 6.81 21.09 -34.39
CA LEU A 696 7.86 21.27 -33.37
C LEU A 696 7.48 20.62 -32.04
N ILE A 697 6.18 20.69 -31.68
CA ILE A 697 5.68 20.02 -30.46
C ILE A 697 5.88 18.51 -30.57
N TYR A 698 5.55 17.91 -31.73
CA TYR A 698 5.78 16.47 -31.92
C TYR A 698 7.25 16.09 -31.94
N ILE A 699 8.10 16.93 -32.52
CA ILE A 699 9.57 16.71 -32.48
C ILE A 699 10.08 16.79 -31.04
N LEU A 700 9.65 17.76 -30.25
CA LEU A 700 10.03 17.90 -28.86
C LEU A 700 9.55 16.70 -28.00
N ILE A 701 8.33 16.22 -28.23
CA ILE A 701 7.83 15.00 -27.58
C ILE A 701 8.69 13.80 -27.95
N LEU A 702 9.01 13.62 -29.23
CA LEU A 702 9.87 12.52 -29.69
C LEU A 702 11.27 12.61 -29.05
N LEU A 703 11.88 13.80 -29.05
CA LEU A 703 13.18 14.03 -28.43
C LEU A 703 13.14 13.76 -26.93
N SER A 704 12.06 14.17 -26.24
CA SER A 704 11.87 13.87 -24.81
C SER A 704 11.75 12.37 -24.54
N ILE A 705 11.01 11.63 -25.37
CA ILE A 705 10.90 10.17 -25.26
C ILE A 705 12.27 9.50 -25.50
N CYS A 706 13.00 9.92 -26.57
CA CYS A 706 14.34 9.43 -26.85
C CYS A 706 15.29 9.75 -25.69
N PHE A 707 15.28 10.98 -25.18
CA PHE A 707 16.09 11.38 -24.03
C PHE A 707 15.78 10.52 -22.81
N GLY A 708 14.51 10.32 -22.46
CA GLY A 708 14.09 9.47 -21.34
C GLY A 708 14.52 8.01 -21.53
N TYR A 709 14.55 7.51 -22.77
CA TYR A 709 15.05 6.15 -23.07
C TYR A 709 16.56 6.05 -22.89
N PHE A 710 17.33 6.99 -23.41
CA PHE A 710 18.80 6.99 -23.31
C PHE A 710 19.29 7.40 -21.92
N TYR A 711 18.55 8.24 -21.20
CA TYR A 711 18.92 8.66 -19.85
C TYR A 711 18.93 7.49 -18.85
N THR A 712 18.09 6.49 -19.05
CA THR A 712 18.12 5.26 -18.24
C THR A 712 19.38 4.41 -18.44
N LEU A 713 20.15 4.69 -19.48
CA LEU A 713 21.43 4.01 -19.79
C LEU A 713 22.64 4.76 -19.26
N VAL A 714 22.47 5.99 -18.75
CA VAL A 714 23.56 6.82 -18.19
C VAL A 714 23.71 6.53 -16.71
N ASP A 715 24.95 6.28 -16.27
CA ASP A 715 25.30 6.08 -14.86
C ASP A 715 24.87 7.29 -14.02
N TYR A 716 23.96 7.08 -13.07
CA TYR A 716 23.32 8.12 -12.26
C TYR A 716 24.27 8.88 -11.29
N GLY A 717 25.59 8.63 -11.37
CA GLY A 717 26.60 9.18 -10.47
C GLY A 717 26.97 10.65 -10.67
N ILE A 718 26.45 11.35 -11.68
CA ILE A 718 26.99 12.66 -12.10
C ILE A 718 26.48 13.82 -11.24
N PHE A 719 25.43 13.67 -10.44
CA PHE A 719 24.80 14.83 -9.80
C PHE A 719 24.44 14.62 -8.31
N ASN A 720 25.27 15.10 -7.42
CA ASN A 720 25.17 14.89 -5.95
C ASN A 720 24.52 16.03 -5.13
N SER A 721 23.70 16.92 -5.70
CA SER A 721 23.15 18.07 -4.97
C SER A 721 21.62 18.09 -4.83
N ILE A 722 21.12 18.90 -3.88
CA ILE A 722 19.69 19.20 -3.71
C ILE A 722 19.07 19.71 -5.04
N THR A 723 19.85 20.47 -5.82
CA THR A 723 19.47 20.96 -7.16
C THR A 723 19.08 19.81 -8.09
N GLN A 724 19.72 18.67 -7.99
CA GLN A 724 19.41 17.49 -8.78
C GLN A 724 18.08 16.85 -8.37
N LYS A 725 17.79 16.77 -7.08
CA LYS A 725 16.50 16.25 -6.60
C LYS A 725 15.31 17.06 -7.13
N ILE A 726 15.54 18.29 -7.55
CA ILE A 726 14.55 19.18 -8.13
C ILE A 726 14.60 19.15 -9.67
N LEU A 727 15.81 19.24 -10.25
CA LEU A 727 15.97 19.31 -11.72
C LEU A 727 15.73 17.99 -12.43
N THR A 728 16.10 16.86 -11.85
CA THR A 728 15.93 15.56 -12.49
C THR A 728 14.44 15.20 -12.70
N PRO A 729 13.52 15.36 -11.72
CA PRO A 729 12.09 15.21 -11.96
C PRO A 729 11.56 16.19 -13.00
N LEU A 730 12.05 17.43 -13.00
CA LEU A 730 11.62 18.44 -13.97
C LEU A 730 12.04 18.09 -15.42
N ILE A 731 13.21 17.47 -15.58
CA ILE A 731 13.74 17.09 -16.91
C ILE A 731 13.09 15.80 -17.41
N LEU A 732 12.82 14.85 -16.51
CA LEU A 732 12.24 13.55 -16.87
C LEU A 732 10.72 13.59 -17.05
N THR A 733 10.03 14.57 -16.48
CA THR A 733 8.60 14.80 -16.66
C THR A 733 8.31 15.88 -17.71
#